data_4c8bb6fe134763ded660d46b3c197d1a
#
_entry.id   4c8bb6fe134763ded660d46b3c197d1a
#
_cell.length_a   1.000
_cell.length_b   1.000
_cell.length_c   1.000
_cell.angle_alpha   90.00
_cell.angle_beta   90.00
_cell.angle_gamma   90.00
#
_symmetry.space_group_name_H-M   'P 1'
#
loop_
_entity.id
_entity.type
_entity.pdbx_description
1 polymer ?
#
loop_
_entity_poly.entity_id
_entity_poly.type
_entity_poly.pdbx_seq_one_letter_code
_entity_poly.pdbx_strand_id
1 'polypeptide(L)'
;MRLTTKFSAFITLLTGLTIFVTLIGCSLSFYNAVQYKYFSRVQATATAIDTHLVTHDIVSLTPQIDELMIASDIVRVDLLQGERSVYSHSRARGYRPAGTSDMYRELVVPLIKHPGMSLRLAYQDPMGNYFHSLITTAPLTLAIGFIVLILFLSVRWLQRQLSGQELLEIRSTRILNGERGANVRGSVYEWPARTSSALDVLLSEIQFAHEQRSRLDTLIRSYAAQDTKTGLGNRLFFDNQLATLLEDQEKVGVHGVVMMIRLPDFNLLRDSLGGNQAEEQMFMLINLLSTFIMRYPGSLLARYHRSDFAVLLPHRTLKEAESIAGQLLKAVDALPANKMLDRDDMVHIGICAWRSGQSTEQVMEHAEAAARNAALQGGNSWAIYDDTLPEKGRGNVRWRTLIEQMLNRGGPRLYQKPAVTREGRVHHRELMCRIYDGKEEVSSAEYMPMVLQFGLSEEYDRLQISRLITLLGYWPDENLAMQLTVESLIRPRFQRWLRDTLMQCEKSQRNRIIIELAEADVCQHISRLQPILRLVNALGVRVAVTQAGLTLVSTSWIKALNVELLKLHPSLVRNIEKRTENQLLVQSLVEACAGTPTQVYATGVRSRGEWQTLTKRGVAGGQGDFFASSQLLDTNVKKYSQRYSV
;
A
#
# COMPACT_ATOMS: atom_id res chain seq x y z
N MET A 1 -5.12 26.89 -3.67
CA MET A 1 -4.06 27.62 -2.93
C MET A 1 -3.85 26.94 -1.59
N ARG A 2 -2.63 26.51 -1.29
CA ARG A 2 -2.29 25.79 -0.06
C ARG A 2 -2.44 26.70 1.16
N LEU A 3 -2.81 26.13 2.31
CA LEU A 3 -3.05 26.87 3.56
C LEU A 3 -1.83 27.72 3.97
N THR A 4 -0.63 27.16 3.79
CA THR A 4 0.66 27.81 4.03
C THR A 4 0.85 29.09 3.19
N THR A 5 0.47 29.07 1.92
CA THR A 5 0.55 30.23 1.03
C THR A 5 -0.45 31.31 1.43
N LYS A 6 -1.66 30.93 1.85
CA LYS A 6 -2.66 31.89 2.36
C LYS A 6 -2.22 32.52 3.67
N PHE A 7 -1.64 31.73 4.58
CA PHE A 7 -1.17 32.21 5.88
C PHE A 7 0.04 33.15 5.74
N SER A 8 1.01 32.81 4.88
CA SER A 8 2.15 33.67 4.57
C SER A 8 1.69 34.99 3.93
N ALA A 9 0.77 34.94 2.97
CA ALA A 9 0.23 36.13 2.34
C ALA A 9 -0.53 37.02 3.34
N PHE A 10 -1.32 36.43 4.24
CA PHE A 10 -2.05 37.15 5.27
C PHE A 10 -1.12 37.87 6.26
N ILE A 11 -0.08 37.19 6.76
CA ILE A 11 0.92 37.79 7.67
C ILE A 11 1.67 38.92 6.96
N THR A 12 2.06 38.73 5.71
CA THR A 12 2.77 39.76 4.93
C THR A 12 1.90 41.00 4.71
N LEU A 13 0.62 40.78 4.42
CA LEU A 13 -0.35 41.87 4.25
C LEU A 13 -0.61 42.60 5.58
N LEU A 14 -0.78 41.86 6.69
CA LEU A 14 -1.02 42.45 8.00
C LEU A 14 0.19 43.26 8.49
N THR A 15 1.42 42.75 8.34
CA THR A 15 2.64 43.46 8.72
C THR A 15 2.87 44.67 7.81
N GLY A 16 2.62 44.57 6.52
CA GLY A 16 2.67 45.69 5.61
C GLY A 16 1.65 46.79 5.96
N LEU A 17 0.43 46.41 6.30
CA LEU A 17 -0.62 47.32 6.72
C LEU A 17 -0.27 48.03 8.04
N THR A 18 0.24 47.32 9.03
CA THR A 18 0.64 47.91 10.32
C THR A 18 1.77 48.93 10.16
N ILE A 19 2.77 48.61 9.33
CA ILE A 19 3.87 49.55 9.02
C ILE A 19 3.33 50.78 8.28
N PHE A 20 2.46 50.58 7.32
CA PHE A 20 1.84 51.68 6.56
C PHE A 20 1.05 52.62 7.49
N VAL A 21 0.22 52.08 8.37
CA VAL A 21 -0.56 52.86 9.35
C VAL A 21 0.35 53.60 10.34
N THR A 22 1.41 52.97 10.83
CA THR A 22 2.39 53.62 11.74
C THR A 22 3.15 54.74 11.03
N LEU A 23 3.57 54.53 9.78
CA LEU A 23 4.22 55.61 8.99
C LEU A 23 3.31 56.82 8.75
N ILE A 24 2.04 56.57 8.40
CA ILE A 24 1.08 57.64 8.27
C ILE A 24 0.87 58.36 9.60
N GLY A 25 0.69 57.61 10.69
CA GLY A 25 0.49 58.18 12.03
C GLY A 25 1.69 59.02 12.48
N CYS A 26 2.92 58.53 12.29
CA CYS A 26 4.16 59.29 12.57
C CYS A 26 4.29 60.53 11.68
N SER A 27 3.97 60.44 10.40
CA SER A 27 4.03 61.55 9.48
C SER A 27 3.02 62.67 9.84
N LEU A 28 1.77 62.25 10.16
CA LEU A 28 0.75 63.21 10.62
C LEU A 28 1.09 63.85 11.96
N SER A 29 1.63 63.06 12.91
CA SER A 29 2.10 63.57 14.22
C SER A 29 3.22 64.57 14.06
N PHE A 30 4.21 64.24 13.22
CA PHE A 30 5.30 65.15 12.89
C PHE A 30 4.83 66.45 12.24
N TYR A 31 3.94 66.31 11.25
CA TYR A 31 3.31 67.44 10.60
C TYR A 31 2.62 68.39 11.61
N ASN A 32 1.79 67.84 12.46
CA ASN A 32 1.08 68.62 13.48
C ASN A 32 2.04 69.26 14.50
N ALA A 33 3.06 68.55 14.92
CA ALA A 33 4.06 69.07 15.86
C ALA A 33 4.86 70.26 15.27
N VAL A 34 5.24 70.16 14.00
CA VAL A 34 5.97 71.23 13.30
C VAL A 34 5.05 72.47 13.14
N GLN A 35 3.81 72.28 12.69
CA GLN A 35 2.84 73.36 12.56
C GLN A 35 2.56 74.04 13.90
N TYR A 36 2.35 73.30 14.98
CA TYR A 36 2.12 73.86 16.32
C TYR A 36 3.30 74.66 16.81
N LYS A 37 4.53 74.18 16.62
CA LYS A 37 5.74 74.86 17.04
C LYS A 37 5.94 76.18 16.30
N TYR A 38 5.69 76.22 14.97
CA TYR A 38 5.73 77.42 14.19
C TYR A 38 4.65 78.41 14.57
N PHE A 39 3.43 77.96 14.70
CA PHE A 39 2.32 78.81 15.13
C PHE A 39 2.58 79.46 16.51
N SER A 40 3.11 78.70 17.45
CA SER A 40 3.49 79.22 18.79
C SER A 40 4.60 80.26 18.69
N ARG A 41 5.62 80.08 17.82
CA ARG A 41 6.69 81.07 17.60
C ARG A 41 6.16 82.35 16.99
N VAL A 42 5.36 82.25 15.93
CA VAL A 42 4.75 83.41 15.26
C VAL A 42 3.84 84.22 16.21
N GLN A 43 3.10 83.52 17.04
CA GLN A 43 2.25 84.16 18.08
C GLN A 43 3.08 84.84 19.16
N ALA A 44 4.20 84.21 19.61
CA ALA A 44 5.12 84.81 20.57
C ALA A 44 5.78 86.05 20.04
N THR A 45 6.13 86.08 18.71
CA THR A 45 6.66 87.23 18.03
C THR A 45 5.66 88.37 17.96
N ALA A 46 4.39 88.03 17.62
CA ALA A 46 3.32 89.02 17.62
C ALA A 46 3.10 89.67 18.99
N THR A 47 3.17 88.81 20.06
CA THR A 47 3.01 89.28 21.45
C THR A 47 4.17 90.19 21.88
N ALA A 48 5.41 89.83 21.46
CA ALA A 48 6.58 90.68 21.71
C ALA A 48 6.48 92.03 21.03
N ILE A 49 6.09 92.04 19.75
CA ILE A 49 5.86 93.29 19.03
C ILE A 49 4.78 94.13 19.68
N ASP A 50 3.61 93.57 20.08
CA ASP A 50 2.56 94.22 20.81
C ASP A 50 3.02 94.85 22.10
N THR A 51 3.93 94.24 22.80
CA THR A 51 4.47 94.74 24.04
C THR A 51 5.41 95.90 23.85
N HIS A 52 6.26 95.85 22.80
CA HIS A 52 7.16 96.95 22.48
C HIS A 52 6.46 98.15 21.89
N LEU A 53 5.33 97.99 21.21
CA LEU A 53 4.51 99.06 20.66
C LEU A 53 3.86 99.98 21.76
N VAL A 54 3.77 99.48 23.01
CA VAL A 54 3.29 100.29 24.14
C VAL A 54 4.26 101.38 24.55
N THR A 55 5.58 101.19 24.33
CA THR A 55 6.61 102.14 24.83
C THR A 55 7.33 102.90 23.75
N HIS A 56 7.22 102.54 22.48
CA HIS A 56 7.99 103.10 21.39
C HIS A 56 7.12 103.21 20.10
N ASP A 57 7.40 104.19 19.28
CA ASP A 57 6.72 104.33 17.95
C ASP A 57 7.24 103.25 17.01
N ILE A 58 6.36 102.70 16.11
CA ILE A 58 6.67 101.52 15.25
C ILE A 58 7.85 101.76 14.32
N VAL A 59 8.09 102.99 13.88
CA VAL A 59 9.24 103.31 13.02
C VAL A 59 10.54 103.20 13.73
N SER A 60 10.62 103.50 15.07
CA SER A 60 11.80 103.37 15.90
C SER A 60 12.09 101.89 16.30
N LEU A 61 11.08 101.01 16.18
CA LEU A 61 11.20 99.55 16.46
C LEU A 61 11.68 98.74 15.29
N THR A 62 11.84 99.36 14.08
CA THR A 62 12.21 98.62 12.86
C THR A 62 13.45 97.72 13.04
N PRO A 63 14.57 98.03 13.74
CA PRO A 63 15.72 97.15 13.94
C PRO A 63 15.38 95.95 14.83
N GLN A 64 14.55 96.17 15.88
CA GLN A 64 14.11 95.07 16.81
C GLN A 64 13.11 94.15 16.14
N ILE A 65 12.23 94.72 15.25
CA ILE A 65 11.32 93.89 14.46
C ILE A 65 12.11 93.01 13.48
N ASP A 66 13.15 93.57 12.87
CA ASP A 66 14.04 92.77 11.98
C ASP A 66 14.72 91.61 12.71
N GLU A 67 15.22 91.86 13.92
CA GLU A 67 15.82 90.82 14.74
C GLU A 67 14.82 89.70 15.15
N LEU A 68 13.61 90.06 15.53
CA LEU A 68 12.50 89.13 15.81
C LEU A 68 12.03 88.38 14.58
N MET A 69 12.05 89.02 13.40
CA MET A 69 11.72 88.40 12.13
C MET A 69 12.76 87.34 11.74
N ILE A 70 14.06 87.62 12.01
CA ILE A 70 15.12 86.67 11.80
C ILE A 70 14.97 85.46 12.72
N ALA A 71 14.72 85.70 14.02
CA ALA A 71 14.56 84.62 15.01
C ALA A 71 13.36 83.71 14.78
N SER A 72 12.35 84.24 14.08
CA SER A 72 11.07 83.52 13.88
C SER A 72 10.80 83.13 12.42
N ASP A 73 11.79 83.34 11.49
CA ASP A 73 11.66 83.07 10.05
C ASP A 73 10.44 83.78 9.40
N ILE A 74 10.08 85.00 9.93
CA ILE A 74 9.07 85.84 9.40
C ILE A 74 9.67 86.72 8.26
N VAL A 75 8.96 86.77 7.13
CA VAL A 75 9.47 87.43 5.92
C VAL A 75 8.88 88.85 5.79
N ARG A 76 7.66 89.04 6.30
CA ARG A 76 6.98 90.29 6.25
C ARG A 76 6.11 90.48 7.50
N VAL A 77 6.07 91.73 7.97
CA VAL A 77 5.24 92.19 9.09
C VAL A 77 4.48 93.41 8.63
N ASP A 78 3.12 93.34 8.62
CA ASP A 78 2.24 94.48 8.35
C ASP A 78 1.39 94.76 9.60
N LEU A 79 1.43 95.99 10.09
CA LEU A 79 0.50 96.52 11.11
C LEU A 79 -0.73 97.04 10.44
N LEU A 80 -1.89 96.47 10.77
CA LEU A 80 -3.20 96.82 10.19
C LEU A 80 -4.05 97.54 11.25
N GLN A 81 -4.67 98.64 10.86
CA GLN A 81 -5.73 99.29 11.62
C GLN A 81 -7.04 99.13 10.81
N GLY A 82 -7.88 98.24 11.22
CA GLY A 82 -8.96 97.74 10.38
C GLY A 82 -8.42 97.07 9.11
N GLU A 83 -8.82 97.55 7.90
CA GLU A 83 -8.31 97.02 6.64
C GLU A 83 -7.11 97.81 6.03
N ARG A 84 -6.71 98.91 6.66
CA ARG A 84 -5.56 99.72 6.17
C ARG A 84 -4.26 99.32 6.84
N SER A 85 -3.24 99.13 6.02
CA SER A 85 -1.86 98.92 6.49
C SER A 85 -1.26 100.27 6.91
N VAL A 86 -0.93 100.37 8.20
CA VAL A 86 -0.32 101.57 8.81
C VAL A 86 1.19 101.53 8.68
N TYR A 87 1.76 100.30 8.77
CA TYR A 87 3.18 100.05 8.65
C TYR A 87 3.39 98.73 7.94
N SER A 88 4.41 98.68 7.08
CA SER A 88 4.78 97.46 6.38
C SER A 88 6.30 97.35 6.31
N HIS A 89 6.84 96.26 6.81
CA HIS A 89 8.25 95.95 6.74
C HIS A 89 8.47 94.54 6.18
N SER A 90 9.33 94.41 5.14
CA SER A 90 9.61 93.15 4.47
C SER A 90 11.10 92.97 4.24
N ARG A 91 11.56 91.79 4.60
CA ARG A 91 12.93 91.36 4.47
C ARG A 91 13.26 90.77 3.09
N ALA A 92 12.30 90.17 2.41
CA ALA A 92 12.50 89.54 1.12
C ALA A 92 12.28 90.49 -0.06
N ARG A 93 13.29 90.65 -0.92
CA ARG A 93 13.13 91.29 -2.24
C ARG A 93 12.30 90.34 -3.12
N GLY A 94 11.06 90.67 -3.42
CA GLY A 94 10.18 89.90 -4.31
C GLY A 94 9.06 89.11 -3.59
N TYR A 95 8.73 89.44 -2.33
CA TYR A 95 7.52 88.95 -1.69
C TYR A 95 6.29 89.28 -2.48
N ARG A 96 5.46 88.28 -2.78
CA ARG A 96 4.10 88.47 -3.35
C ARG A 96 3.04 88.05 -2.32
N PRO A 97 1.91 88.75 -2.19
CA PRO A 97 0.87 88.37 -1.24
C PRO A 97 0.37 86.95 -1.39
N ALA A 98 -0.14 86.39 -0.27
CA ALA A 98 -0.71 85.06 -0.25
C ALA A 98 -1.77 84.86 -1.33
N GLY A 99 -1.71 83.82 -2.12
CA GLY A 99 -2.53 83.49 -3.28
C GLY A 99 -1.80 83.50 -4.61
N THR A 100 -0.54 84.00 -4.66
CA THR A 100 0.28 84.01 -5.88
C THR A 100 1.53 83.15 -5.83
N SER A 101 1.86 82.54 -4.66
CA SER A 101 2.96 81.62 -4.49
C SER A 101 2.67 80.69 -3.29
N ASP A 102 2.76 79.35 -3.48
CA ASP A 102 2.59 78.29 -2.45
C ASP A 102 3.67 78.27 -1.35
N MET A 103 4.65 79.23 -1.41
CA MET A 103 5.81 79.19 -0.49
C MET A 103 5.57 80.02 0.79
N TYR A 104 4.57 80.86 0.88
CA TYR A 104 4.37 81.75 2.04
C TYR A 104 2.98 81.58 2.62
N ARG A 105 2.88 81.53 3.95
CA ARG A 105 1.60 81.55 4.67
C ARG A 105 1.47 82.86 5.44
N GLU A 106 0.27 83.37 5.53
CA GLU A 106 -0.05 84.56 6.28
C GLU A 106 -0.88 84.24 7.51
N LEU A 107 -0.53 84.82 8.65
CA LEU A 107 -1.26 84.73 9.90
C LEU A 107 -1.58 86.12 10.38
N VAL A 108 -2.89 86.41 10.64
CA VAL A 108 -3.30 87.65 11.23
C VAL A 108 -3.55 87.44 12.71
N VAL A 109 -2.82 88.19 13.54
CA VAL A 109 -2.90 88.06 15.02
C VAL A 109 -3.42 89.44 15.53
N PRO A 110 -4.58 89.50 16.23
CA PRO A 110 -5.06 90.73 16.85
C PRO A 110 -4.10 91.11 17.99
N LEU A 111 -3.81 92.42 18.11
CA LEU A 111 -2.99 92.94 19.20
C LEU A 111 -3.85 93.12 20.43
N ILE A 112 -3.40 92.57 21.57
CA ILE A 112 -4.18 92.59 22.83
C ILE A 112 -4.08 93.93 23.53
N LYS A 113 -2.90 94.60 23.46
CA LYS A 113 -2.65 95.85 24.13
C LYS A 113 -3.03 97.07 23.31
N HIS A 114 -3.35 96.88 21.99
CA HIS A 114 -3.77 97.90 21.06
C HIS A 114 -5.14 97.53 20.37
N PRO A 115 -6.26 97.70 21.08
CA PRO A 115 -7.56 97.32 20.53
C PRO A 115 -7.84 97.98 19.20
N GLY A 116 -8.29 97.24 18.17
CA GLY A 116 -8.55 97.67 16.84
C GLY A 116 -7.36 97.59 15.85
N MET A 117 -6.20 97.18 16.32
CA MET A 117 -5.04 96.86 15.49
C MET A 117 -4.75 95.37 15.43
N SER A 118 -4.26 94.86 14.31
CA SER A 118 -3.87 93.50 14.06
C SER A 118 -2.54 93.45 13.33
N LEU A 119 -1.73 92.41 13.60
CA LEU A 119 -0.46 92.20 12.96
C LEU A 119 -0.61 91.04 11.95
N ARG A 120 -0.33 91.34 10.68
CA ARG A 120 -0.28 90.32 9.62
C ARG A 120 1.18 89.94 9.46
N LEU A 121 1.49 88.64 9.73
CA LEU A 121 2.80 88.06 9.66
C LEU A 121 2.84 87.10 8.52
N ALA A 122 3.74 87.32 7.57
CA ALA A 122 3.99 86.34 6.50
C ALA A 122 5.26 85.56 6.80
N TYR A 123 5.13 84.24 6.80
CA TYR A 123 6.26 83.31 7.08
C TYR A 123 6.34 82.24 6.00
N GLN A 124 7.51 81.68 5.82
CA GLN A 124 7.73 80.62 4.85
C GLN A 124 7.14 79.31 5.37
N ASP A 125 6.46 78.52 4.49
CA ASP A 125 5.95 77.22 4.93
C ASP A 125 7.06 76.32 5.43
N PRO A 126 7.05 75.94 6.70
CA PRO A 126 8.12 75.17 7.31
C PRO A 126 8.35 73.80 6.66
N MET A 127 7.30 73.22 6.07
CA MET A 127 7.41 71.89 5.47
C MET A 127 8.26 71.84 4.23
N GLY A 128 8.24 72.86 3.37
CA GLY A 128 9.05 72.95 2.15
C GLY A 128 10.53 72.81 2.46
N ASN A 129 11.02 73.50 3.50
CA ASN A 129 12.41 73.45 3.90
C ASN A 129 12.86 72.14 4.55
N TYR A 130 11.97 71.49 5.31
CA TYR A 130 12.30 70.19 5.96
C TYR A 130 12.45 69.07 4.95
N PHE A 131 11.65 69.02 3.91
CA PHE A 131 11.74 67.97 2.88
C PHE A 131 12.94 68.10 1.95
N HIS A 132 13.47 69.29 1.78
CA HIS A 132 14.64 69.54 0.92
C HIS A 132 15.96 69.43 1.66
N SER A 133 15.97 69.27 2.99
CA SER A 133 17.20 69.11 3.76
C SER A 133 17.61 67.65 3.85
N LEU A 134 18.77 67.31 3.28
CA LEU A 134 19.34 65.97 3.37
C LEU A 134 19.61 65.54 4.83
N ILE A 135 19.90 66.46 5.74
CA ILE A 135 20.18 66.17 7.15
C ILE A 135 18.89 65.69 7.86
N THR A 136 17.73 66.21 7.50
CA THR A 136 16.46 65.82 8.13
C THR A 136 15.83 64.60 7.49
N THR A 137 16.01 64.35 6.19
CA THR A 137 15.42 63.26 5.44
C THR A 137 16.25 61.99 5.49
N ALA A 138 17.59 62.06 5.59
CA ALA A 138 18.47 60.91 5.59
C ALA A 138 18.19 59.90 6.73
N PRO A 139 18.05 60.30 8.01
CA PRO A 139 17.73 59.31 9.07
C PRO A 139 16.38 58.67 8.89
N LEU A 140 15.37 59.35 8.33
CA LEU A 140 14.05 58.81 8.05
C LEU A 140 14.08 57.78 6.94
N THR A 141 14.81 58.08 5.83
CA THR A 141 14.97 57.11 4.72
C THR A 141 15.77 55.90 5.11
N LEU A 142 16.81 56.04 5.95
CA LEU A 142 17.54 54.91 6.50
C LEU A 142 16.70 54.05 7.43
N ALA A 143 15.87 54.65 8.30
CA ALA A 143 14.97 53.91 9.18
C ALA A 143 13.93 53.13 8.38
N ILE A 144 13.32 53.71 7.35
CA ILE A 144 12.37 53.03 6.45
C ILE A 144 13.08 51.90 5.71
N GLY A 145 14.29 52.13 5.16
CA GLY A 145 15.09 51.10 4.49
C GLY A 145 15.41 49.93 5.41
N PHE A 146 15.76 50.18 6.69
CA PHE A 146 16.04 49.15 7.67
C PHE A 146 14.76 48.34 8.03
N ILE A 147 13.63 48.97 8.19
CA ILE A 147 12.35 48.31 8.43
C ILE A 147 11.99 47.41 7.26
N VAL A 148 12.11 47.86 6.01
CA VAL A 148 11.87 47.06 4.82
C VAL A 148 12.81 45.86 4.74
N LEU A 149 14.08 46.05 5.08
CA LEU A 149 15.03 44.96 5.10
C LEU A 149 14.69 43.89 6.14
N ILE A 150 14.35 44.30 7.38
CA ILE A 150 13.91 43.35 8.43
C ILE A 150 12.65 42.61 7.98
N LEU A 151 11.70 43.29 7.41
CA LEU A 151 10.46 42.68 6.90
C LEU A 151 10.77 41.63 5.82
N PHE A 152 11.61 41.98 4.87
CA PHE A 152 12.03 41.07 3.80
C PHE A 152 12.72 39.82 4.35
N LEU A 153 13.64 39.98 5.30
CA LEU A 153 14.30 38.85 5.95
C LEU A 153 13.34 37.99 6.76
N SER A 154 12.40 38.59 7.47
CA SER A 154 11.37 37.88 8.26
C SER A 154 10.44 37.08 7.37
N VAL A 155 9.97 37.64 6.26
CA VAL A 155 9.12 36.95 5.29
C VAL A 155 9.87 35.78 4.65
N ARG A 156 11.12 35.98 4.27
CA ARG A 156 11.96 34.93 3.68
C ARG A 156 12.25 33.79 4.68
N TRP A 157 12.48 34.12 5.93
CA TRP A 157 12.65 33.13 7.02
C TRP A 157 11.34 32.35 7.23
N LEU A 158 10.20 33.03 7.31
CA LEU A 158 8.89 32.40 7.47
C LEU A 158 8.54 31.46 6.31
N GLN A 159 8.78 31.89 5.08
CA GLN A 159 8.57 31.03 3.90
C GLN A 159 9.40 29.75 3.94
N ARG A 160 10.66 29.82 4.40
CA ARG A 160 11.50 28.63 4.58
C ARG A 160 10.94 27.67 5.63
N GLN A 161 10.43 28.20 6.75
CA GLN A 161 9.82 27.37 7.81
C GLN A 161 8.52 26.70 7.32
N LEU A 162 7.66 27.45 6.67
CA LEU A 162 6.40 26.91 6.14
C LEU A 162 6.62 25.88 5.02
N SER A 163 7.60 26.08 4.14
CA SER A 163 7.93 25.10 3.10
C SER A 163 8.46 23.80 3.70
N GLY A 164 9.23 23.88 4.79
CA GLY A 164 9.72 22.69 5.51
C GLY A 164 8.59 21.87 6.14
N GLN A 165 7.59 22.53 6.71
CA GLN A 165 6.39 21.85 7.25
C GLN A 165 5.56 21.19 6.13
N GLU A 166 5.41 21.84 4.99
CA GLU A 166 4.68 21.29 3.84
C GLU A 166 5.36 20.02 3.30
N LEU A 167 6.70 20.00 3.23
CA LEU A 167 7.44 18.82 2.84
C LEU A 167 7.21 17.65 3.80
N LEU A 168 7.21 17.94 5.11
CA LEU A 168 6.96 16.93 6.14
C LEU A 168 5.53 16.38 6.06
N GLU A 169 4.53 17.23 5.78
CA GLU A 169 3.13 16.82 5.61
C GLU A 169 2.93 15.94 4.38
N ILE A 170 3.54 16.30 3.24
CA ILE A 170 3.53 15.48 2.02
C ILE A 170 4.15 14.11 2.30
N ARG A 171 5.28 14.09 2.98
CA ARG A 171 5.96 12.85 3.38
C ARG A 171 5.09 12.00 4.30
N SER A 172 4.49 12.60 5.32
CA SER A 172 3.59 11.93 6.26
C SER A 172 2.40 11.29 5.54
N THR A 173 1.82 12.00 4.57
CA THR A 173 0.74 11.49 3.71
C THR A 173 1.20 10.28 2.88
N ARG A 174 2.40 10.30 2.31
CA ARG A 174 2.98 9.16 1.60
C ARG A 174 3.17 7.95 2.52
N ILE A 175 3.69 8.19 3.74
CA ILE A 175 3.86 7.13 4.75
C ILE A 175 2.50 6.51 5.13
N LEU A 176 1.46 7.32 5.32
CA LEU A 176 0.11 6.86 5.63
C LEU A 176 -0.51 6.07 4.46
N ASN A 177 -0.19 6.43 3.23
CA ASN A 177 -0.61 5.69 2.03
C ASN A 177 0.17 4.37 1.83
N GLY A 178 1.07 4.02 2.75
CA GLY A 178 1.79 2.76 2.71
C GLY A 178 3.11 2.80 1.92
N GLU A 179 3.55 3.96 1.41
CA GLU A 179 4.85 4.06 0.76
C GLU A 179 5.98 3.83 1.78
N ARG A 180 6.99 3.05 1.38
CA ARG A 180 8.16 2.67 2.19
C ARG A 180 9.42 2.75 1.33
N GLY A 181 10.59 2.84 1.97
CA GLY A 181 11.88 2.79 1.29
C GLY A 181 12.51 4.16 1.01
N ALA A 182 13.45 4.21 0.07
CA ALA A 182 14.29 5.39 -0.21
C ALA A 182 13.50 6.65 -0.61
N ASN A 183 12.33 6.49 -1.23
CA ASN A 183 11.48 7.59 -1.69
C ASN A 183 10.79 8.35 -0.54
N VAL A 184 10.87 7.83 0.68
CA VAL A 184 10.21 8.40 1.88
C VAL A 184 11.24 8.87 2.91
N ARG A 185 12.53 8.98 2.53
CA ARG A 185 13.58 9.59 3.36
C ARG A 185 13.34 11.08 3.53
N GLY A 186 13.65 11.58 4.74
CA GLY A 186 13.56 12.99 5.08
C GLY A 186 14.45 13.87 4.22
N SER A 187 13.95 15.03 3.82
CA SER A 187 14.74 16.06 3.17
C SER A 187 15.42 16.94 4.23
N VAL A 188 16.63 17.42 3.94
CA VAL A 188 17.36 18.37 4.80
C VAL A 188 16.56 19.65 5.06
N TYR A 189 15.62 19.95 4.20
CA TYR A 189 14.76 21.15 4.28
C TYR A 189 13.46 20.93 5.07
N GLU A 190 13.18 19.72 5.55
CA GLU A 190 12.02 19.45 6.40
C GLU A 190 12.17 20.10 7.78
N TRP A 191 11.10 20.67 8.29
CA TRP A 191 11.05 21.26 9.62
C TRP A 191 9.72 20.88 10.32
N PRO A 192 9.74 20.48 11.61
CA PRO A 192 10.90 20.43 12.53
C PRO A 192 11.88 19.28 12.22
N ALA A 193 13.16 19.58 12.18
CA ALA A 193 14.20 18.61 11.82
C ALA A 193 14.23 17.38 12.74
N ARG A 194 13.94 17.55 14.05
CA ARG A 194 13.88 16.44 15.01
C ARG A 194 12.74 15.48 14.70
N THR A 195 11.57 15.96 14.27
CA THR A 195 10.44 15.14 13.87
C THR A 195 10.75 14.36 12.59
N SER A 196 11.39 15.01 11.62
CA SER A 196 11.85 14.35 10.39
C SER A 196 12.85 13.23 10.70
N SER A 197 13.86 13.49 11.56
CA SER A 197 14.84 12.48 11.98
C SER A 197 14.19 11.34 12.76
N ALA A 198 13.22 11.61 13.64
CA ALA A 198 12.48 10.57 14.37
C ALA A 198 11.69 9.67 13.42
N LEU A 199 11.06 10.23 12.37
CA LEU A 199 10.40 9.44 11.34
C LEU A 199 11.38 8.58 10.55
N ASP A 200 12.58 9.07 10.24
CA ASP A 200 13.63 8.28 9.57
C ASP A 200 14.07 7.09 10.42
N VAL A 201 14.28 7.30 11.73
CA VAL A 201 14.64 6.23 12.67
C VAL A 201 13.51 5.18 12.73
N LEU A 202 12.26 5.61 12.94
CA LEU A 202 11.12 4.70 12.97
C LEU A 202 10.95 3.91 11.68
N LEU A 203 11.11 4.56 10.52
CA LEU A 203 11.03 3.86 9.22
C LEU A 203 12.15 2.85 9.05
N SER A 204 13.38 3.17 9.49
CA SER A 204 14.51 2.24 9.45
C SER A 204 14.31 1.06 10.39
N GLU A 205 13.76 1.27 11.60
CA GLU A 205 13.42 0.20 12.53
C GLU A 205 12.32 -0.72 11.99
N ILE A 206 11.27 -0.13 11.39
CA ILE A 206 10.21 -0.90 10.72
C ILE A 206 10.79 -1.73 9.58
N GLN A 207 11.66 -1.16 8.76
CA GLN A 207 12.31 -1.87 7.66
C GLN A 207 13.17 -3.01 8.19
N PHE A 208 13.99 -2.76 9.20
CA PHE A 208 14.82 -3.79 9.85
C PHE A 208 13.96 -4.91 10.45
N ALA A 209 12.87 -4.58 11.16
CA ALA A 209 11.94 -5.56 11.70
C ALA A 209 11.29 -6.40 10.58
N HIS A 210 10.95 -5.79 9.44
CA HIS A 210 10.44 -6.50 8.28
C HIS A 210 11.46 -7.47 7.66
N GLU A 211 12.71 -7.06 7.55
CA GLU A 211 13.80 -7.91 7.05
C GLU A 211 14.05 -9.11 7.98
N GLN A 212 14.11 -8.86 9.29
CA GLN A 212 14.25 -9.92 10.29
C GLN A 212 13.09 -10.92 10.23
N ARG A 213 11.86 -10.40 10.13
CA ARG A 213 10.68 -11.26 10.01
C ARG A 213 10.69 -12.09 8.72
N SER A 214 11.08 -11.49 7.59
CA SER A 214 11.21 -12.22 6.31
C SER A 214 12.26 -13.34 6.40
N ARG A 215 13.38 -13.10 7.09
CA ARG A 215 14.41 -14.14 7.34
C ARG A 215 13.87 -15.28 8.22
N LEU A 216 13.15 -14.95 9.29
CA LEU A 216 12.52 -15.95 10.15
C LEU A 216 11.48 -16.77 9.39
N ASP A 217 10.62 -16.16 8.58
CA ASP A 217 9.64 -16.85 7.74
C ASP A 217 10.33 -17.83 6.77
N THR A 218 11.43 -17.40 6.15
CA THR A 218 12.23 -18.25 5.27
C THR A 218 12.84 -19.44 6.03
N LEU A 219 13.36 -19.21 7.23
CA LEU A 219 13.91 -20.30 8.07
C LEU A 219 12.83 -21.29 8.52
N ILE A 220 11.65 -20.81 8.94
CA ILE A 220 10.52 -21.66 9.31
C ILE A 220 10.08 -22.52 8.12
N ARG A 221 9.96 -21.92 6.94
CA ARG A 221 9.59 -22.66 5.72
C ARG A 221 10.63 -23.67 5.31
N SER A 222 11.92 -23.31 5.37
CA SER A 222 12.99 -24.24 5.07
C SER A 222 13.01 -25.41 6.05
N TYR A 223 12.72 -25.17 7.32
CA TYR A 223 12.61 -26.24 8.31
C TYR A 223 11.37 -27.12 8.08
N ALA A 224 10.20 -26.51 7.86
CA ALA A 224 8.92 -27.23 7.81
C ALA A 224 8.63 -27.89 6.45
N ALA A 225 9.07 -27.29 5.34
CA ALA A 225 8.58 -27.67 4.03
C ALA A 225 9.65 -27.77 2.92
N GLN A 226 10.81 -27.11 3.05
CA GLN A 226 11.79 -27.03 1.97
C GLN A 226 13.08 -27.77 2.29
N ASP A 227 13.71 -28.31 1.25
CA ASP A 227 15.12 -28.71 1.30
C ASP A 227 16.00 -27.47 1.08
N THR A 228 16.88 -27.17 2.02
CA THR A 228 17.70 -25.94 2.04
C THR A 228 18.70 -25.84 0.89
N LYS A 229 19.06 -26.97 0.26
CA LYS A 229 20.02 -26.98 -0.85
C LYS A 229 19.34 -26.79 -2.21
N THR A 230 18.16 -27.37 -2.41
CA THR A 230 17.50 -27.40 -3.71
C THR A 230 16.32 -26.42 -3.79
N GLY A 231 15.78 -25.97 -2.66
CA GLY A 231 14.56 -25.17 -2.61
C GLY A 231 13.29 -25.95 -2.93
N LEU A 232 13.39 -27.24 -3.26
CA LEU A 232 12.24 -28.13 -3.46
C LEU A 232 11.58 -28.52 -2.13
N GLY A 233 10.44 -29.20 -2.19
CA GLY A 233 9.87 -29.84 -1.01
C GLY A 233 10.88 -30.75 -0.31
N ASN A 234 10.87 -30.78 1.02
CA ASN A 234 11.63 -31.77 1.78
C ASN A 234 10.82 -33.06 1.95
N ARG A 235 11.46 -34.12 2.43
CA ARG A 235 10.82 -35.41 2.67
C ARG A 235 9.61 -35.30 3.59
N LEU A 236 9.74 -34.55 4.69
CA LEU A 236 8.68 -34.40 5.68
C LEU A 236 7.41 -33.77 5.06
N PHE A 237 7.61 -32.76 4.25
CA PHE A 237 6.50 -32.10 3.52
C PHE A 237 5.85 -33.06 2.51
N PHE A 238 6.65 -33.83 1.77
CA PHE A 238 6.16 -34.83 0.83
C PHE A 238 5.31 -35.92 1.54
N ASP A 239 5.85 -36.52 2.61
CA ASP A 239 5.17 -37.55 3.37
C ASP A 239 3.85 -37.05 3.96
N ASN A 240 3.81 -35.79 4.43
CA ASN A 240 2.59 -35.16 4.93
C ASN A 240 1.54 -34.97 3.84
N GLN A 241 1.95 -34.58 2.63
CA GLN A 241 1.03 -34.44 1.50
C GLN A 241 0.49 -35.80 1.05
N LEU A 242 1.35 -36.78 0.89
CA LEU A 242 0.96 -38.15 0.51
C LEU A 242 0.03 -38.77 1.56
N ALA A 243 0.35 -38.67 2.85
CA ALA A 243 -0.51 -39.15 3.93
C ALA A 243 -1.89 -38.53 3.90
N THR A 244 -1.99 -37.22 3.62
CA THR A 244 -3.28 -36.53 3.53
C THR A 244 -4.15 -37.08 2.41
N LEU A 245 -3.56 -37.39 1.26
CA LEU A 245 -4.27 -37.98 0.12
C LEU A 245 -4.66 -39.43 0.37
N LEU A 246 -3.80 -40.21 1.02
CA LEU A 246 -4.08 -41.61 1.36
C LEU A 246 -5.18 -41.80 2.42
N GLU A 247 -5.29 -40.83 3.34
CA GLU A 247 -6.29 -40.81 4.41
C GLU A 247 -7.60 -40.13 4.00
N ASP A 248 -7.74 -39.63 2.77
CA ASP A 248 -8.96 -38.97 2.34
C ASP A 248 -10.15 -39.93 2.36
N GLN A 249 -11.07 -39.69 3.32
CA GLN A 249 -12.25 -40.52 3.57
C GLN A 249 -13.51 -40.00 2.88
N GLU A 250 -13.46 -38.85 2.23
CA GLU A 250 -14.56 -38.46 1.34
C GLU A 250 -14.59 -39.47 0.19
N LYS A 251 -15.42 -40.47 0.27
CA LYS A 251 -15.63 -41.69 -0.57
C LYS A 251 -15.49 -41.52 -2.11
N VAL A 252 -14.86 -40.49 -2.56
CA VAL A 252 -14.49 -40.21 -3.93
C VAL A 252 -13.15 -40.87 -4.14
N GLY A 253 -13.07 -41.94 -4.90
CA GLY A 253 -11.90 -42.80 -5.06
C GLY A 253 -10.62 -42.05 -5.44
N VAL A 254 -9.99 -41.41 -4.45
CA VAL A 254 -8.75 -40.67 -4.63
C VAL A 254 -7.65 -41.69 -4.98
N HIS A 255 -7.07 -41.50 -6.13
CA HIS A 255 -5.98 -42.33 -6.67
C HIS A 255 -4.90 -41.41 -7.24
N GLY A 256 -3.74 -41.95 -7.48
CA GLY A 256 -2.66 -41.23 -8.13
C GLY A 256 -1.40 -42.09 -8.24
N VAL A 257 -0.32 -41.44 -8.57
CA VAL A 257 0.96 -42.09 -8.76
C VAL A 257 2.04 -41.38 -7.96
N VAL A 258 2.94 -42.15 -7.38
CA VAL A 258 4.21 -41.66 -6.85
C VAL A 258 5.32 -42.14 -7.79
N MET A 259 6.24 -41.24 -8.13
CA MET A 259 7.48 -41.60 -8.80
C MET A 259 8.64 -41.35 -7.85
N MET A 260 9.55 -42.35 -7.76
CA MET A 260 10.85 -42.18 -7.12
C MET A 260 11.91 -42.04 -8.22
N ILE A 261 12.54 -40.87 -8.29
CA ILE A 261 13.56 -40.53 -9.30
C ILE A 261 14.92 -40.57 -8.62
N ARG A 262 15.75 -41.53 -9.02
CA ARG A 262 17.11 -41.68 -8.55
C ARG A 262 18.06 -41.02 -9.53
N LEU A 263 18.86 -40.10 -9.04
CA LEU A 263 19.94 -39.44 -9.76
C LEU A 263 21.30 -40.02 -9.34
N PRO A 264 22.39 -39.77 -10.09
CA PRO A 264 23.74 -40.17 -9.70
C PRO A 264 24.11 -39.68 -8.30
N ASP A 265 24.88 -40.45 -7.55
CA ASP A 265 25.31 -40.06 -6.20
C ASP A 265 26.13 -38.76 -6.28
N PHE A 266 25.61 -37.73 -5.61
CA PHE A 266 26.24 -36.42 -5.59
C PHE A 266 27.66 -36.43 -5.01
N ASN A 267 27.95 -37.32 -4.07
CA ASN A 267 29.31 -37.43 -3.51
C ASN A 267 30.30 -38.01 -4.53
N LEU A 268 29.87 -39.00 -5.28
CA LEU A 268 30.67 -39.55 -6.39
C LEU A 268 30.90 -38.52 -7.49
N LEU A 269 29.87 -37.74 -7.83
CA LEU A 269 30.00 -36.62 -8.77
C LEU A 269 30.97 -35.57 -8.28
N ARG A 270 30.89 -35.20 -6.99
CA ARG A 270 31.78 -34.22 -6.37
C ARG A 270 33.22 -34.66 -6.35
N ASP A 271 33.46 -35.93 -6.07
CA ASP A 271 34.80 -36.52 -6.01
C ASP A 271 35.43 -36.64 -7.41
N SER A 272 34.60 -36.81 -8.45
CA SER A 272 35.06 -36.93 -9.85
C SER A 272 35.17 -35.57 -10.58
N LEU A 273 34.27 -34.64 -10.33
CA LEU A 273 34.16 -33.36 -11.08
C LEU A 273 34.68 -32.14 -10.28
N GLY A 274 34.85 -32.26 -8.97
CA GLY A 274 35.04 -31.14 -8.06
C GLY A 274 33.71 -30.49 -7.64
N GLY A 275 33.73 -29.81 -6.47
CA GLY A 275 32.51 -29.34 -5.79
C GLY A 275 31.60 -28.45 -6.64
N ASN A 276 32.17 -27.45 -7.29
CA ASN A 276 31.39 -26.46 -8.04
C ASN A 276 30.73 -27.06 -9.31
N GLN A 277 31.44 -27.90 -10.04
CA GLN A 277 30.91 -28.53 -11.26
C GLN A 277 29.84 -29.58 -10.93
N ALA A 278 30.01 -30.34 -9.86
CA ALA A 278 28.99 -31.28 -9.41
C ALA A 278 27.70 -30.60 -8.97
N GLU A 279 27.80 -29.45 -8.28
CA GLU A 279 26.63 -28.65 -7.92
C GLU A 279 25.91 -28.09 -9.14
N GLU A 280 26.63 -27.56 -10.13
CA GLU A 280 26.07 -27.03 -11.36
C GLU A 280 25.31 -28.11 -12.16
N GLN A 281 25.88 -29.30 -12.28
CA GLN A 281 25.23 -30.46 -12.93
C GLN A 281 23.97 -30.91 -12.18
N MET A 282 24.04 -30.97 -10.87
CA MET A 282 22.87 -31.31 -10.03
C MET A 282 21.77 -30.28 -10.16
N PHE A 283 22.09 -28.99 -10.14
CA PHE A 283 21.11 -27.91 -10.35
C PHE A 283 20.49 -27.97 -11.75
N MET A 284 21.25 -28.30 -12.77
CA MET A 284 20.72 -28.47 -14.13
C MET A 284 19.68 -29.60 -14.19
N LEU A 285 19.97 -30.75 -13.58
CA LEU A 285 19.03 -31.87 -13.49
C LEU A 285 17.79 -31.50 -12.67
N ILE A 286 17.95 -30.87 -11.52
CA ILE A 286 16.84 -30.42 -10.66
C ILE A 286 15.95 -29.43 -11.39
N ASN A 287 16.53 -28.46 -12.11
CA ASN A 287 15.77 -27.50 -12.92
C ASN A 287 14.98 -28.17 -14.03
N LEU A 288 15.58 -29.16 -14.68
CA LEU A 288 14.89 -29.97 -15.68
C LEU A 288 13.69 -30.69 -15.06
N LEU A 289 13.90 -31.41 -13.96
CA LEU A 289 12.84 -32.12 -13.22
C LEU A 289 11.73 -31.15 -12.79
N SER A 290 12.09 -30.05 -12.18
CA SER A 290 11.16 -29.06 -11.70
C SER A 290 10.32 -28.47 -12.84
N THR A 291 10.96 -28.00 -13.91
CA THR A 291 10.28 -27.44 -15.08
C THR A 291 9.33 -28.44 -15.73
N PHE A 292 9.71 -29.72 -15.73
CA PHE A 292 8.92 -30.78 -16.33
C PHE A 292 7.70 -31.15 -15.47
N ILE A 293 7.92 -31.37 -14.17
CA ILE A 293 6.89 -31.83 -13.24
C ILE A 293 5.88 -30.72 -12.94
N MET A 294 6.29 -29.45 -12.81
CA MET A 294 5.37 -28.33 -12.53
C MET A 294 4.36 -28.05 -13.63
N ARG A 295 4.46 -28.67 -14.79
CA ARG A 295 3.44 -28.60 -15.85
C ARG A 295 2.14 -29.33 -15.48
N TYR A 296 2.21 -30.23 -14.51
CA TYR A 296 1.07 -31.05 -14.09
C TYR A 296 0.42 -30.44 -12.85
N PRO A 297 -0.84 -29.97 -12.95
CA PRO A 297 -1.53 -29.37 -11.80
C PRO A 297 -1.61 -30.31 -10.60
N GLY A 298 -1.34 -29.77 -9.42
CA GLY A 298 -1.37 -30.53 -8.17
C GLY A 298 -0.17 -31.46 -7.95
N SER A 299 0.81 -31.52 -8.87
CA SER A 299 2.02 -32.29 -8.68
C SER A 299 2.93 -31.65 -7.62
N LEU A 300 3.65 -32.49 -6.90
CA LEU A 300 4.68 -32.08 -5.94
C LEU A 300 5.99 -32.78 -6.29
N LEU A 301 7.08 -32.01 -6.38
CA LEU A 301 8.44 -32.52 -6.47
C LEU A 301 9.17 -32.22 -5.16
N ALA A 302 9.75 -33.24 -4.55
CA ALA A 302 10.48 -33.12 -3.30
C ALA A 302 11.83 -33.86 -3.38
N ARG A 303 12.81 -33.34 -2.66
CA ARG A 303 14.05 -34.08 -2.39
C ARG A 303 13.81 -35.07 -1.25
N TYR A 304 13.77 -36.35 -1.58
CA TYR A 304 13.41 -37.39 -0.62
C TYR A 304 14.63 -37.92 0.16
N HIS A 305 15.73 -38.18 -0.56
CA HIS A 305 17.06 -38.50 -0.03
C HIS A 305 18.12 -37.61 -0.68
N ARG A 306 19.40 -37.92 -0.45
CA ARG A 306 20.51 -37.10 -0.99
C ARG A 306 20.46 -36.92 -2.51
N SER A 307 20.23 -38.02 -3.23
CA SER A 307 20.19 -38.07 -4.69
C SER A 307 18.88 -38.62 -5.24
N ASP A 308 17.90 -38.92 -4.35
CA ASP A 308 16.59 -39.41 -4.73
C ASP A 308 15.54 -38.29 -4.59
N PHE A 309 14.70 -38.16 -5.59
CA PHE A 309 13.63 -37.20 -5.64
C PHE A 309 12.29 -37.94 -5.74
N ALA A 310 11.31 -37.50 -5.00
CA ALA A 310 9.97 -38.05 -5.04
C ALA A 310 9.01 -37.07 -5.77
N VAL A 311 8.19 -37.62 -6.65
CA VAL A 311 7.14 -36.89 -7.38
C VAL A 311 5.80 -37.47 -6.97
N LEU A 312 4.89 -36.60 -6.53
CA LEU A 312 3.50 -36.95 -6.25
C LEU A 312 2.62 -36.44 -7.39
N LEU A 313 1.86 -37.32 -8.01
CA LEU A 313 0.96 -37.04 -9.13
C LEU A 313 -0.47 -37.47 -8.75
N PRO A 314 -1.25 -36.61 -8.06
CA PRO A 314 -2.64 -36.88 -7.74
C PRO A 314 -3.49 -37.02 -9.01
N HIS A 315 -4.48 -37.90 -8.98
CA HIS A 315 -5.45 -38.14 -10.05
C HIS A 315 -4.85 -38.54 -11.42
N ARG A 316 -3.62 -39.08 -11.41
CA ARG A 316 -2.95 -39.60 -12.62
C ARG A 316 -2.95 -41.11 -12.61
N THR A 317 -2.98 -41.68 -13.81
CA THR A 317 -2.94 -43.13 -14.04
C THR A 317 -1.49 -43.61 -14.24
N LEU A 318 -1.28 -44.93 -14.15
CA LEU A 318 0.03 -45.52 -14.46
C LEU A 318 0.47 -45.19 -15.88
N LYS A 319 -0.43 -45.27 -16.88
CA LYS A 319 -0.09 -44.91 -18.30
C LYS A 319 0.30 -43.45 -18.49
N GLU A 320 -0.38 -42.54 -17.80
CA GLU A 320 0.00 -41.13 -17.83
C GLU A 320 1.37 -40.94 -17.18
N ALA A 321 1.61 -41.58 -16.05
CA ALA A 321 2.90 -41.54 -15.36
C ALA A 321 4.03 -42.18 -16.20
N GLU A 322 3.76 -43.29 -16.86
CA GLU A 322 4.67 -43.92 -17.84
C GLU A 322 5.04 -42.97 -18.98
N SER A 323 4.03 -42.29 -19.56
CA SER A 323 4.26 -41.28 -20.59
C SER A 323 5.11 -40.11 -20.08
N ILE A 324 4.86 -39.65 -18.84
CA ILE A 324 5.63 -38.59 -18.19
C ILE A 324 7.08 -39.03 -17.99
N ALA A 325 7.30 -40.22 -17.47
CA ALA A 325 8.64 -40.79 -17.27
C ALA A 325 9.39 -40.89 -18.61
N GLY A 326 8.75 -41.45 -19.64
CA GLY A 326 9.35 -41.55 -20.96
C GLY A 326 9.72 -40.22 -21.60
N GLN A 327 8.89 -39.19 -21.43
CA GLN A 327 9.21 -37.84 -21.90
C GLN A 327 10.33 -37.19 -21.07
N LEU A 328 10.36 -37.44 -19.76
CA LEU A 328 11.42 -36.95 -18.89
C LEU A 328 12.78 -37.54 -19.27
N LEU A 329 12.86 -38.88 -19.50
CA LEU A 329 14.09 -39.53 -19.95
C LEU A 329 14.55 -38.97 -21.31
N LYS A 330 13.66 -38.78 -22.26
CA LYS A 330 14.00 -38.13 -23.55
C LYS A 330 14.56 -36.73 -23.35
N ALA A 331 14.06 -35.97 -22.38
CA ALA A 331 14.58 -34.64 -22.07
C ALA A 331 15.96 -34.72 -21.40
N VAL A 332 16.22 -35.73 -20.58
CA VAL A 332 17.56 -36.03 -20.01
C VAL A 332 18.54 -36.42 -21.14
N ASP A 333 18.13 -37.29 -22.07
CA ASP A 333 18.93 -37.69 -23.19
C ASP A 333 19.29 -36.54 -24.15
N ALA A 334 18.45 -35.49 -24.17
CA ALA A 334 18.68 -34.28 -24.96
C ALA A 334 19.65 -33.27 -24.30
N LEU A 335 20.07 -33.49 -23.02
CA LEU A 335 21.03 -32.62 -22.36
C LEU A 335 22.40 -32.64 -23.06
N PRO A 336 23.16 -31.52 -23.03
CA PRO A 336 24.48 -31.47 -23.66
C PRO A 336 25.41 -32.51 -23.00
N ALA A 337 26.11 -33.24 -23.84
CA ALA A 337 27.05 -34.28 -23.38
C ALA A 337 28.18 -33.66 -22.56
N ASN A 338 28.36 -34.18 -21.32
CA ASN A 338 29.51 -33.87 -20.48
C ASN A 338 30.45 -35.06 -20.47
N LYS A 339 31.75 -34.87 -20.72
CA LYS A 339 32.75 -35.94 -20.87
C LYS A 339 32.93 -36.83 -19.66
N MET A 340 32.34 -36.46 -18.52
CA MET A 340 32.57 -37.15 -17.22
C MET A 340 31.29 -37.76 -16.60
N LEU A 341 30.13 -37.50 -17.18
CA LEU A 341 28.87 -38.14 -16.76
C LEU A 341 28.50 -39.18 -17.82
N ASP A 342 28.27 -40.41 -17.38
CA ASP A 342 27.65 -41.40 -18.24
C ASP A 342 26.20 -40.98 -18.49
N ARG A 343 26.02 -40.32 -19.64
CA ARG A 343 24.72 -39.78 -20.07
C ARG A 343 23.65 -40.84 -20.18
N ASP A 344 24.10 -42.04 -20.49
CA ASP A 344 23.22 -43.16 -20.78
C ASP A 344 22.75 -43.86 -19.51
N ASP A 345 23.30 -43.53 -18.31
CA ASP A 345 22.96 -44.15 -17.01
C ASP A 345 22.84 -43.08 -15.89
N MET A 346 22.02 -42.05 -16.12
CA MET A 346 21.89 -40.91 -15.19
C MET A 346 20.61 -40.93 -14.34
N VAL A 347 19.51 -41.50 -14.86
CA VAL A 347 18.20 -41.36 -14.24
C VAL A 347 17.42 -42.66 -14.24
N HIS A 348 17.05 -43.10 -13.03
CA HIS A 348 16.20 -44.27 -12.84
C HIS A 348 14.91 -43.87 -12.16
N ILE A 349 13.76 -44.24 -12.74
CA ILE A 349 12.44 -43.81 -12.27
C ILE A 349 11.64 -45.05 -11.83
N GLY A 350 11.29 -45.14 -10.55
CA GLY A 350 10.32 -46.11 -10.05
C GLY A 350 8.93 -45.49 -9.99
N ILE A 351 7.94 -46.17 -10.53
CA ILE A 351 6.56 -45.71 -10.60
C ILE A 351 5.68 -46.62 -9.77
N CYS A 352 4.89 -46.06 -8.85
CA CYS A 352 3.93 -46.81 -8.03
C CYS A 352 2.59 -46.11 -8.00
N ALA A 353 1.52 -46.84 -8.36
CA ALA A 353 0.16 -46.34 -8.15
C ALA A 353 -0.22 -46.44 -6.67
N TRP A 354 -0.93 -45.47 -6.17
CA TRP A 354 -1.47 -45.46 -4.82
C TRP A 354 -3.00 -45.27 -4.80
N ARG A 355 -3.63 -45.72 -3.73
CA ARG A 355 -5.06 -45.58 -3.47
C ARG A 355 -5.30 -45.20 -2.01
N SER A 356 -6.42 -44.57 -1.76
CA SER A 356 -6.88 -44.27 -0.40
C SER A 356 -6.90 -45.53 0.46
N GLY A 357 -6.42 -45.41 1.70
CA GLY A 357 -6.34 -46.50 2.69
C GLY A 357 -4.99 -47.23 2.78
N GLN A 358 -4.01 -46.94 1.90
CA GLN A 358 -2.65 -47.43 2.03
C GLN A 358 -1.84 -46.58 3.04
N SER A 359 -0.76 -47.14 3.59
CA SER A 359 0.18 -46.33 4.39
C SER A 359 1.21 -45.65 3.49
N THR A 360 1.69 -44.46 3.93
CA THR A 360 2.73 -43.70 3.23
C THR A 360 4.00 -44.57 3.05
N GLU A 361 4.39 -45.31 4.09
CA GLU A 361 5.56 -46.16 4.10
C GLU A 361 5.46 -47.25 3.02
N GLN A 362 4.31 -47.91 2.89
CA GLN A 362 4.09 -48.93 1.86
C GLN A 362 4.21 -48.39 0.46
N VAL A 363 3.58 -47.23 0.18
CA VAL A 363 3.62 -46.60 -1.15
C VAL A 363 5.05 -46.21 -1.51
N MET A 364 5.79 -45.64 -0.55
CA MET A 364 7.16 -45.22 -0.79
C MET A 364 8.11 -46.40 -0.96
N GLU A 365 7.96 -47.47 -0.16
CA GLU A 365 8.72 -48.70 -0.32
C GLU A 365 8.53 -49.35 -1.69
N HIS A 366 7.28 -49.37 -2.18
CA HIS A 366 6.97 -49.85 -3.52
C HIS A 366 7.60 -49.01 -4.62
N ALA A 367 7.54 -47.66 -4.50
CA ALA A 367 8.18 -46.76 -5.45
C ALA A 367 9.70 -46.88 -5.46
N GLU A 368 10.33 -47.07 -4.28
CA GLU A 368 11.77 -47.33 -4.16
C GLU A 368 12.16 -48.69 -4.74
N ALA A 369 11.35 -49.72 -4.54
CA ALA A 369 11.58 -51.05 -5.12
C ALA A 369 11.54 -50.98 -6.66
N ALA A 370 10.56 -50.25 -7.22
CA ALA A 370 10.49 -50.01 -8.65
C ALA A 370 11.70 -49.22 -9.19
N ALA A 371 12.19 -48.22 -8.46
CA ALA A 371 13.38 -47.46 -8.83
C ALA A 371 14.65 -48.33 -8.82
N ARG A 372 14.76 -49.27 -7.83
CA ARG A 372 15.83 -50.25 -7.84
C ARG A 372 15.75 -51.20 -9.04
N ASN A 373 14.54 -51.63 -9.40
CA ASN A 373 14.35 -52.48 -10.59
C ASN A 373 14.71 -51.72 -11.88
N ALA A 374 14.37 -50.43 -12.01
CA ALA A 374 14.81 -49.62 -13.12
C ALA A 374 16.35 -49.56 -13.19
N ALA A 375 17.03 -49.30 -12.09
CA ALA A 375 18.50 -49.26 -12.05
C ALA A 375 19.15 -50.60 -12.45
N LEU A 376 18.53 -51.74 -12.14
CA LEU A 376 19.03 -53.07 -12.55
C LEU A 376 18.88 -53.34 -14.06
N GLN A 377 17.99 -52.64 -14.75
CA GLN A 377 17.85 -52.74 -16.22
C GLN A 377 19.00 -52.08 -16.96
N GLY A 378 19.73 -51.18 -16.31
CA GLY A 378 20.79 -50.38 -16.92
C GLY A 378 20.28 -49.30 -17.83
N GLY A 379 21.08 -48.22 -17.97
CA GLY A 379 20.71 -47.05 -18.76
C GLY A 379 19.63 -46.19 -18.12
N ASN A 380 19.31 -45.06 -18.75
CA ASN A 380 18.19 -44.23 -18.34
C ASN A 380 16.89 -45.01 -18.51
N SER A 381 16.24 -45.38 -17.41
CA SER A 381 15.15 -46.34 -17.44
C SER A 381 14.08 -46.04 -16.39
N TRP A 382 12.93 -46.60 -16.59
CA TRP A 382 11.84 -46.59 -15.61
C TRP A 382 11.22 -47.96 -15.44
N ALA A 383 10.67 -48.21 -14.25
CA ALA A 383 9.95 -49.47 -13.96
C ALA A 383 8.70 -49.14 -13.14
N ILE A 384 7.66 -49.95 -13.34
CA ILE A 384 6.42 -49.89 -12.55
C ILE A 384 6.50 -50.98 -11.50
N TYR A 385 6.03 -50.68 -10.27
CA TYR A 385 6.00 -51.66 -9.19
C TYR A 385 5.05 -52.82 -9.46
N ASP A 386 3.82 -52.48 -9.91
CA ASP A 386 2.80 -53.48 -10.26
C ASP A 386 1.94 -52.89 -11.41
N ASP A 387 2.11 -53.47 -12.61
CA ASP A 387 1.40 -53.08 -13.82
C ASP A 387 0.07 -53.82 -13.99
N THR A 388 -0.24 -54.78 -13.13
CA THR A 388 -1.49 -55.55 -13.19
C THR A 388 -2.69 -54.83 -12.58
N LEU A 389 -2.46 -53.67 -11.94
CA LEU A 389 -3.52 -52.88 -11.34
C LEU A 389 -4.47 -52.32 -12.42
N PRO A 390 -5.80 -52.50 -12.28
CA PRO A 390 -6.76 -52.02 -13.28
C PRO A 390 -6.67 -50.49 -13.39
N GLU A 391 -6.55 -50.01 -14.64
CA GLU A 391 -6.58 -48.57 -14.92
C GLU A 391 -7.92 -47.96 -14.53
N LYS A 392 -7.88 -46.93 -13.68
CA LYS A 392 -9.04 -46.09 -13.34
C LYS A 392 -9.13 -44.79 -14.15
N GLY A 393 -8.28 -44.62 -15.15
CA GLY A 393 -8.21 -43.37 -15.91
C GLY A 393 -9.28 -43.22 -16.99
N ARG A 394 -9.72 -41.98 -17.17
CA ARG A 394 -10.59 -41.59 -18.27
C ARG A 394 -9.74 -40.94 -19.36
N GLY A 395 -9.83 -41.45 -20.61
CA GLY A 395 -9.15 -40.82 -21.75
C GLY A 395 -9.72 -39.41 -22.06
N ASN A 396 -8.94 -38.58 -22.74
CA ASN A 396 -9.31 -37.20 -23.05
C ASN A 396 -10.68 -37.06 -23.73
N VAL A 397 -11.04 -38.00 -24.60
CA VAL A 397 -12.36 -37.99 -25.29
C VAL A 397 -13.47 -38.19 -24.27
N ARG A 398 -13.33 -39.14 -23.35
CA ARG A 398 -14.33 -39.39 -22.30
C ARG A 398 -14.44 -38.21 -21.35
N TRP A 399 -13.32 -37.62 -20.94
CA TRP A 399 -13.28 -36.40 -20.13
C TRP A 399 -14.02 -35.25 -20.81
N ARG A 400 -13.70 -34.97 -22.08
CA ARG A 400 -14.34 -33.90 -22.84
C ARG A 400 -15.86 -34.11 -22.93
N THR A 401 -16.29 -35.31 -23.30
CA THR A 401 -17.72 -35.65 -23.38
C THR A 401 -18.41 -35.47 -22.03
N LEU A 402 -17.79 -35.90 -20.94
CA LEU A 402 -18.33 -35.78 -19.59
C LEU A 402 -18.50 -34.33 -19.15
N ILE A 403 -17.49 -33.49 -19.42
CA ILE A 403 -17.49 -32.06 -19.07
C ILE A 403 -18.51 -31.31 -19.94
N GLU A 404 -18.54 -31.53 -21.25
CA GLU A 404 -19.53 -30.90 -22.14
C GLU A 404 -20.98 -31.30 -21.77
N GLN A 405 -21.22 -32.58 -21.46
CA GLN A 405 -22.53 -33.02 -20.96
C GLN A 405 -22.90 -32.36 -19.62
N MET A 406 -21.95 -32.21 -18.71
CA MET A 406 -22.17 -31.54 -17.44
C MET A 406 -22.57 -30.09 -17.66
N LEU A 407 -21.84 -29.34 -18.49
CA LEU A 407 -22.15 -27.94 -18.83
C LEU A 407 -23.54 -27.79 -19.46
N ASN A 408 -23.87 -28.63 -20.43
CA ASN A 408 -25.16 -28.64 -21.13
C ASN A 408 -26.34 -29.00 -20.21
N ARG A 409 -26.11 -29.76 -19.14
CA ARG A 409 -27.14 -30.15 -18.15
C ARG A 409 -27.29 -29.11 -17.01
N GLY A 410 -26.67 -27.94 -17.10
CA GLY A 410 -26.75 -26.87 -16.12
C GLY A 410 -25.71 -26.91 -15.01
N GLY A 411 -24.64 -27.67 -15.21
CA GLY A 411 -23.47 -27.66 -14.33
C GLY A 411 -23.35 -28.86 -13.37
N PRO A 412 -22.29 -28.89 -12.56
CA PRO A 412 -22.05 -29.97 -11.60
C PRO A 412 -23.09 -29.98 -10.48
N ARG A 413 -23.22 -31.08 -9.79
CA ARG A 413 -24.03 -31.12 -8.55
C ARG A 413 -23.30 -30.30 -7.48
N LEU A 414 -24.06 -29.49 -6.77
CA LEU A 414 -23.55 -28.65 -5.69
C LEU A 414 -23.72 -29.34 -4.34
N TYR A 415 -22.69 -29.31 -3.56
CA TYR A 415 -22.64 -29.68 -2.15
C TYR A 415 -22.30 -28.44 -1.35
N GLN A 416 -22.68 -28.39 -0.10
CA GLN A 416 -22.31 -27.32 0.82
C GLN A 416 -21.53 -27.89 2.00
N LYS A 417 -20.53 -27.16 2.48
CA LYS A 417 -19.78 -27.43 3.70
C LYS A 417 -19.63 -26.15 4.51
N PRO A 418 -20.07 -26.10 5.79
CA PRO A 418 -19.97 -24.89 6.58
C PRO A 418 -18.53 -24.61 7.03
N ALA A 419 -18.13 -23.36 6.98
CA ALA A 419 -16.96 -22.83 7.65
C ALA A 419 -17.38 -22.11 8.93
N VAL A 420 -16.81 -22.48 10.05
CA VAL A 420 -17.28 -22.16 11.39
C VAL A 420 -16.28 -21.27 12.10
N THR A 421 -16.75 -20.22 12.79
CA THR A 421 -15.91 -19.36 13.64
C THR A 421 -15.49 -20.07 14.94
N ARG A 422 -14.61 -19.45 15.72
CA ARG A 422 -14.21 -19.97 17.05
C ARG A 422 -15.39 -20.15 18.01
N GLU A 423 -16.45 -19.34 17.84
CA GLU A 423 -17.66 -19.37 18.66
C GLU A 423 -18.70 -20.41 18.17
N GLY A 424 -18.35 -21.18 17.15
CA GLY A 424 -19.22 -22.20 16.59
C GLY A 424 -20.29 -21.69 15.62
N ARG A 425 -20.28 -20.41 15.23
CA ARG A 425 -21.24 -19.86 14.26
C ARG A 425 -20.76 -20.11 12.84
N VAL A 426 -21.69 -20.33 11.92
CA VAL A 426 -21.37 -20.41 10.51
C VAL A 426 -20.97 -19.02 10.00
N HIS A 427 -19.76 -18.89 9.46
CA HIS A 427 -19.28 -17.69 8.80
C HIS A 427 -19.72 -17.65 7.33
N HIS A 428 -19.54 -18.76 6.65
CA HIS A 428 -19.96 -18.96 5.27
C HIS A 428 -20.14 -20.45 4.96
N ARG A 429 -20.82 -20.73 3.85
CA ARG A 429 -20.88 -22.09 3.31
C ARG A 429 -20.10 -22.14 2.01
N GLU A 430 -19.15 -23.06 1.95
CA GLU A 430 -18.42 -23.35 0.73
C GLU A 430 -19.24 -24.25 -0.17
N LEU A 431 -19.40 -23.86 -1.44
CA LEU A 431 -20.08 -24.63 -2.46
C LEU A 431 -19.09 -25.49 -3.21
N MET A 432 -19.18 -26.79 -2.99
CA MET A 432 -18.33 -27.80 -3.60
C MET A 432 -19.02 -28.40 -4.81
N CYS A 433 -18.27 -28.61 -5.88
CA CYS A 433 -18.78 -29.12 -7.15
C CYS A 433 -18.36 -30.57 -7.37
N ARG A 434 -19.31 -31.43 -7.74
CA ARG A 434 -19.07 -32.83 -8.08
C ARG A 434 -19.81 -33.19 -9.36
N ILE A 435 -19.19 -34.03 -10.19
CA ILE A 435 -19.80 -34.59 -11.39
C ILE A 435 -19.91 -36.10 -11.25
N TYR A 436 -20.67 -36.72 -12.12
CA TYR A 436 -20.93 -38.16 -12.06
C TYR A 436 -20.64 -38.79 -13.42
N ASP A 437 -19.82 -39.83 -13.41
CA ASP A 437 -19.60 -40.70 -14.55
C ASP A 437 -20.30 -42.04 -14.30
N GLY A 438 -21.55 -42.14 -14.76
CA GLY A 438 -22.44 -43.21 -14.35
C GLY A 438 -22.82 -43.12 -12.87
N LYS A 439 -22.37 -44.08 -12.05
CA LYS A 439 -22.55 -44.10 -10.59
C LYS A 439 -21.34 -43.56 -9.83
N GLU A 440 -20.20 -43.38 -10.52
CA GLU A 440 -18.95 -42.91 -9.92
C GLU A 440 -19.00 -41.39 -9.72
N GLU A 441 -18.71 -40.95 -8.51
CA GLU A 441 -18.63 -39.56 -8.14
C GLU A 441 -17.19 -39.04 -8.42
N VAL A 442 -17.07 -37.89 -9.08
CA VAL A 442 -15.81 -37.28 -9.47
C VAL A 442 -15.71 -35.88 -8.86
N SER A 443 -14.65 -35.65 -8.11
CA SER A 443 -14.41 -34.39 -7.41
C SER A 443 -13.92 -33.30 -8.36
N SER A 444 -14.06 -32.02 -7.94
CA SER A 444 -13.53 -30.88 -8.69
C SER A 444 -12.01 -30.94 -8.88
N ALA A 445 -11.27 -31.47 -7.91
CA ALA A 445 -9.82 -31.64 -8.01
C ALA A 445 -9.41 -32.53 -9.19
N GLU A 446 -10.24 -33.53 -9.55
CA GLU A 446 -9.97 -34.45 -10.64
C GLU A 446 -10.36 -33.87 -12.04
N TYR A 447 -11.53 -33.22 -12.17
CA TYR A 447 -12.00 -32.76 -13.48
C TYR A 447 -11.59 -31.32 -13.84
N MET A 448 -11.29 -30.43 -12.87
CA MET A 448 -10.92 -29.05 -13.16
C MET A 448 -9.66 -28.92 -14.02
N PRO A 449 -8.60 -29.73 -13.83
CA PRO A 449 -7.47 -29.72 -14.75
C PRO A 449 -7.87 -29.97 -16.20
N MET A 450 -8.90 -30.82 -16.44
CA MET A 450 -9.42 -31.10 -17.77
C MET A 450 -10.25 -29.94 -18.32
N VAL A 451 -11.05 -29.27 -17.48
CA VAL A 451 -11.78 -28.04 -17.84
C VAL A 451 -10.82 -26.98 -18.34
N LEU A 452 -9.70 -26.78 -17.64
CA LEU A 452 -8.64 -25.84 -18.02
C LEU A 452 -7.98 -26.27 -19.33
N GLN A 453 -7.59 -27.55 -19.45
CA GLN A 453 -6.92 -28.09 -20.64
C GLN A 453 -7.79 -27.96 -21.91
N PHE A 454 -9.10 -28.12 -21.79
CA PHE A 454 -10.04 -27.99 -22.92
C PHE A 454 -10.46 -26.53 -23.18
N GLY A 455 -10.00 -25.57 -22.37
CA GLY A 455 -10.32 -24.15 -22.53
C GLY A 455 -11.75 -23.77 -22.16
N LEU A 456 -12.43 -24.60 -21.34
CA LEU A 456 -13.82 -24.45 -20.93
C LEU A 456 -13.99 -23.70 -19.60
N SER A 457 -12.92 -23.15 -19.05
CA SER A 457 -12.92 -22.47 -17.75
C SER A 457 -13.90 -21.29 -17.70
N GLU A 458 -13.93 -20.44 -18.71
CA GLU A 458 -14.82 -19.27 -18.76
C GLU A 458 -16.30 -19.67 -18.76
N GLU A 459 -16.66 -20.67 -19.52
CA GLU A 459 -18.04 -21.18 -19.58
C GLU A 459 -18.46 -21.79 -18.25
N TYR A 460 -17.59 -22.60 -17.68
CA TYR A 460 -17.76 -23.19 -16.35
C TYR A 460 -17.97 -22.13 -15.28
N ASP A 461 -17.08 -21.16 -15.17
CA ASP A 461 -17.15 -20.12 -14.13
C ASP A 461 -18.37 -19.20 -14.29
N ARG A 462 -18.78 -18.87 -15.52
CA ARG A 462 -20.03 -18.14 -15.78
C ARG A 462 -21.24 -18.87 -15.25
N LEU A 463 -21.31 -20.16 -15.52
CA LEU A 463 -22.40 -21.02 -15.05
C LEU A 463 -22.43 -21.07 -13.51
N GLN A 464 -21.26 -21.22 -12.87
CA GLN A 464 -21.16 -21.28 -11.41
C GLN A 464 -21.60 -19.97 -10.74
N ILE A 465 -21.16 -18.83 -11.25
CA ILE A 465 -21.56 -17.51 -10.72
C ILE A 465 -23.06 -17.30 -10.88
N SER A 466 -23.64 -17.65 -12.02
CA SER A 466 -25.09 -17.53 -12.25
C SER A 466 -25.89 -18.35 -11.24
N ARG A 467 -25.44 -19.58 -10.96
CA ARG A 467 -26.06 -20.46 -9.96
C ARG A 467 -25.90 -19.94 -8.53
N LEU A 468 -24.72 -19.42 -8.21
CA LEU A 468 -24.44 -18.79 -6.91
C LEU A 468 -25.42 -17.64 -6.65
N ILE A 469 -25.57 -16.74 -7.62
CA ILE A 469 -26.48 -15.58 -7.52
C ILE A 469 -27.94 -16.05 -7.32
N THR A 470 -28.37 -17.06 -8.06
CA THR A 470 -29.71 -17.65 -7.89
C THR A 470 -29.88 -18.20 -6.47
N LEU A 471 -28.88 -18.91 -5.95
CA LEU A 471 -28.92 -19.50 -4.62
C LEU A 471 -28.96 -18.44 -3.50
N LEU A 472 -28.32 -17.30 -3.67
CA LEU A 472 -28.39 -16.17 -2.72
C LEU A 472 -29.82 -15.64 -2.54
N GLY A 473 -30.68 -15.80 -3.54
CA GLY A 473 -32.11 -15.49 -3.44
C GLY A 473 -32.87 -16.44 -2.53
N TYR A 474 -32.52 -17.73 -2.54
CA TYR A 474 -33.11 -18.73 -1.65
C TYR A 474 -32.54 -18.69 -0.24
N TRP A 475 -31.31 -18.22 -0.07
CA TRP A 475 -30.59 -18.19 1.20
C TRP A 475 -30.22 -16.72 1.59
N PRO A 476 -31.20 -15.95 2.11
CA PRO A 476 -31.02 -14.50 2.30
C PRO A 476 -30.00 -14.12 3.37
N ASP A 477 -29.79 -14.98 4.38
CA ASP A 477 -28.92 -14.69 5.54
C ASP A 477 -27.54 -15.38 5.46
N GLU A 478 -27.30 -16.18 4.41
CA GLU A 478 -26.08 -16.96 4.29
C GLU A 478 -25.03 -16.27 3.42
N ASN A 479 -23.77 -16.38 3.81
CA ASN A 479 -22.63 -16.07 2.96
C ASN A 479 -22.24 -17.32 2.19
N LEU A 480 -22.02 -17.21 0.90
CA LEU A 480 -21.67 -18.32 0.03
C LEU A 480 -20.28 -18.13 -0.56
N ALA A 481 -19.45 -19.15 -0.47
CA ALA A 481 -18.13 -19.19 -1.06
C ALA A 481 -18.09 -20.17 -2.24
N MET A 482 -17.43 -19.77 -3.32
CA MET A 482 -17.28 -20.59 -4.52
C MET A 482 -15.93 -20.35 -5.17
N GLN A 483 -15.28 -21.45 -5.56
CA GLN A 483 -14.02 -21.41 -6.27
C GLN A 483 -14.21 -20.97 -7.72
N LEU A 484 -13.38 -20.03 -8.17
CA LEU A 484 -13.26 -19.62 -9.57
C LEU A 484 -11.84 -19.88 -10.06
N THR A 485 -11.70 -20.00 -11.38
CA THR A 485 -10.39 -20.16 -12.01
C THR A 485 -9.73 -18.80 -12.23
N VAL A 486 -8.45 -18.72 -11.93
CA VAL A 486 -7.64 -17.53 -12.19
C VAL A 486 -7.55 -17.29 -13.70
N GLU A 487 -7.52 -18.37 -14.50
CA GLU A 487 -7.50 -18.28 -15.96
C GLU A 487 -8.68 -17.50 -16.53
N SER A 488 -9.89 -17.70 -16.00
CA SER A 488 -11.06 -16.90 -16.39
C SER A 488 -10.95 -15.46 -15.91
N LEU A 489 -10.55 -15.25 -14.65
CA LEU A 489 -10.48 -13.92 -14.03
C LEU A 489 -9.50 -12.97 -14.73
N ILE A 490 -8.39 -13.48 -15.30
CA ILE A 490 -7.43 -12.66 -16.02
C ILE A 490 -7.86 -12.30 -17.45
N ARG A 491 -8.95 -12.88 -17.97
CA ARG A 491 -9.46 -12.60 -19.33
C ARG A 491 -10.34 -11.34 -19.34
N PRO A 492 -10.03 -10.31 -20.14
CA PRO A 492 -10.80 -9.05 -20.15
C PRO A 492 -12.29 -9.21 -20.49
N ARG A 493 -12.62 -10.23 -21.33
CA ARG A 493 -14.00 -10.54 -21.69
C ARG A 493 -14.81 -11.04 -20.46
N PHE A 494 -14.21 -11.93 -19.69
CA PHE A 494 -14.81 -12.44 -18.46
C PHE A 494 -14.94 -11.35 -17.38
N GLN A 495 -13.92 -10.49 -17.22
CA GLN A 495 -13.94 -9.38 -16.26
C GLN A 495 -15.11 -8.42 -16.52
N ARG A 496 -15.35 -8.06 -17.79
CA ARG A 496 -16.48 -7.19 -18.17
C ARG A 496 -17.81 -7.88 -17.85
N TRP A 497 -17.97 -9.13 -18.24
CA TRP A 497 -19.17 -9.89 -17.95
C TRP A 497 -19.41 -10.03 -16.44
N LEU A 498 -18.38 -10.37 -15.66
CA LEU A 498 -18.45 -10.50 -14.20
C LEU A 498 -18.89 -9.18 -13.55
N ARG A 499 -18.25 -8.07 -13.93
CA ARG A 499 -18.63 -6.74 -13.46
C ARG A 499 -20.12 -6.46 -13.72
N ASP A 500 -20.53 -6.63 -14.98
CA ASP A 500 -21.89 -6.29 -15.41
C ASP A 500 -22.94 -7.20 -14.70
N THR A 501 -22.62 -8.47 -14.52
CA THR A 501 -23.44 -9.43 -13.77
C THR A 501 -23.56 -9.05 -12.29
N LEU A 502 -22.45 -8.71 -11.65
CA LEU A 502 -22.44 -8.30 -10.26
C LEU A 502 -23.15 -6.96 -10.05
N MET A 503 -23.07 -6.04 -10.99
CA MET A 503 -23.79 -4.75 -10.91
C MET A 503 -25.30 -4.91 -10.99
N GLN A 504 -25.82 -6.00 -11.59
CA GLN A 504 -27.24 -6.32 -11.60
C GLN A 504 -27.74 -6.88 -10.25
N CYS A 505 -26.84 -7.33 -9.38
CA CYS A 505 -27.18 -7.81 -8.04
C CYS A 505 -27.29 -6.64 -7.06
N GLU A 506 -28.15 -6.76 -6.06
CA GLU A 506 -28.21 -5.82 -4.94
C GLU A 506 -26.91 -5.84 -4.13
N LYS A 507 -26.55 -4.70 -3.52
CA LYS A 507 -25.36 -4.59 -2.69
C LYS A 507 -25.36 -5.59 -1.52
N SER A 508 -26.52 -5.84 -0.94
CA SER A 508 -26.76 -6.85 0.12
C SER A 508 -26.38 -8.27 -0.32
N GLN A 509 -26.69 -8.62 -1.56
CA GLN A 509 -26.34 -9.92 -2.15
C GLN A 509 -24.84 -10.01 -2.46
N ARG A 510 -24.26 -8.97 -3.07
CA ARG A 510 -22.83 -8.94 -3.42
C ARG A 510 -21.93 -9.12 -2.20
N ASN A 511 -22.27 -8.50 -1.08
CA ASN A 511 -21.51 -8.60 0.16
C ASN A 511 -21.51 -10.01 0.77
N ARG A 512 -22.41 -10.89 0.33
CA ARG A 512 -22.52 -12.29 0.77
C ARG A 512 -21.79 -13.27 -0.15
N ILE A 513 -21.23 -12.78 -1.27
CA ILE A 513 -20.42 -13.58 -2.20
C ILE A 513 -18.97 -13.60 -1.74
N ILE A 514 -18.38 -14.79 -1.66
CA ILE A 514 -16.96 -14.99 -1.43
C ILE A 514 -16.40 -15.76 -2.64
N ILE A 515 -15.47 -15.16 -3.35
CA ILE A 515 -14.75 -15.82 -4.45
C ILE A 515 -13.50 -16.47 -3.87
N GLU A 516 -13.33 -17.75 -4.11
CA GLU A 516 -12.18 -18.54 -3.66
C GLU A 516 -11.20 -18.77 -4.80
N LEU A 517 -9.90 -18.56 -4.52
CA LEU A 517 -8.80 -18.74 -5.46
C LEU A 517 -7.72 -19.62 -4.83
N ALA A 518 -7.12 -20.52 -5.58
CA ALA A 518 -6.01 -21.34 -5.09
C ALA A 518 -4.73 -20.50 -4.91
N GLU A 519 -4.00 -20.69 -3.82
CA GLU A 519 -2.76 -19.93 -3.50
C GLU A 519 -1.74 -20.03 -4.64
N ALA A 520 -1.55 -21.22 -5.22
CA ALA A 520 -0.60 -21.43 -6.31
C ALA A 520 -0.87 -20.52 -7.50
N ASP A 521 -2.15 -20.42 -7.93
CA ASP A 521 -2.57 -19.60 -9.06
C ASP A 521 -2.46 -18.11 -8.74
N VAL A 522 -2.80 -17.72 -7.50
CA VAL A 522 -2.66 -16.34 -7.02
C VAL A 522 -1.19 -15.91 -7.06
N CYS A 523 -0.29 -16.71 -6.53
CA CYS A 523 1.15 -16.42 -6.50
C CYS A 523 1.74 -16.29 -7.91
N GLN A 524 1.29 -17.13 -8.85
CA GLN A 524 1.75 -17.11 -10.23
C GLN A 524 1.27 -15.88 -11.01
N HIS A 525 0.10 -15.33 -10.66
CA HIS A 525 -0.58 -14.29 -11.45
C HIS A 525 -0.87 -13.00 -10.68
N ILE A 526 -0.14 -12.68 -9.60
CA ILE A 526 -0.39 -11.53 -8.71
C ILE A 526 -0.62 -10.22 -9.48
N SER A 527 0.28 -9.87 -10.38
CA SER A 527 0.22 -8.60 -11.12
C SER A 527 -1.04 -8.46 -11.99
N ARG A 528 -1.53 -9.57 -12.55
CA ARG A 528 -2.75 -9.60 -13.37
C ARG A 528 -4.01 -9.64 -12.52
N LEU A 529 -3.96 -10.28 -11.36
CA LEU A 529 -5.10 -10.42 -10.44
C LEU A 529 -5.38 -9.15 -9.64
N GLN A 530 -4.35 -8.41 -9.24
CA GLN A 530 -4.50 -7.25 -8.37
C GLN A 530 -5.54 -6.22 -8.86
N PRO A 531 -5.60 -5.82 -10.15
CA PRO A 531 -6.61 -4.88 -10.63
C PRO A 531 -8.03 -5.43 -10.55
N ILE A 532 -8.23 -6.71 -10.92
CA ILE A 532 -9.57 -7.33 -10.90
C ILE A 532 -10.05 -7.58 -9.47
N LEU A 533 -9.17 -7.98 -8.55
CA LEU A 533 -9.54 -8.15 -7.15
C LEU A 533 -9.90 -6.82 -6.48
N ARG A 534 -9.22 -5.72 -6.83
CA ARG A 534 -9.63 -4.37 -6.40
C ARG A 534 -11.03 -4.00 -6.90
N LEU A 535 -11.34 -4.31 -8.16
CA LEU A 535 -12.68 -4.07 -8.74
C LEU A 535 -13.74 -4.90 -8.02
N VAL A 536 -13.50 -6.18 -7.83
CA VAL A 536 -14.42 -7.12 -7.17
C VAL A 536 -14.69 -6.68 -5.72
N ASN A 537 -13.64 -6.32 -4.98
CA ASN A 537 -13.77 -5.77 -3.62
C ASN A 537 -14.53 -4.44 -3.59
N ALA A 538 -14.30 -3.54 -4.55
CA ALA A 538 -15.03 -2.26 -4.65
C ALA A 538 -16.53 -2.47 -4.93
N LEU A 539 -16.90 -3.56 -5.60
CA LEU A 539 -18.29 -3.97 -5.80
C LEU A 539 -18.91 -4.61 -4.55
N GLY A 540 -18.12 -4.88 -3.51
CA GLY A 540 -18.56 -5.48 -2.24
C GLY A 540 -18.43 -7.00 -2.19
N VAL A 541 -17.91 -7.66 -3.22
CA VAL A 541 -17.63 -9.09 -3.20
C VAL A 541 -16.34 -9.36 -2.43
N ARG A 542 -16.35 -10.39 -1.62
CA ARG A 542 -15.25 -10.79 -0.74
C ARG A 542 -14.37 -11.84 -1.42
N VAL A 543 -13.10 -11.89 -1.05
CA VAL A 543 -12.13 -12.81 -1.66
C VAL A 543 -11.50 -13.68 -0.58
N ALA A 544 -11.38 -14.96 -0.86
CA ALA A 544 -10.66 -15.93 -0.06
C ALA A 544 -9.55 -16.60 -0.89
N VAL A 545 -8.43 -16.88 -0.27
CA VAL A 545 -7.38 -17.71 -0.87
C VAL A 545 -7.37 -19.06 -0.17
N THR A 546 -7.48 -20.12 -0.96
CA THR A 546 -7.55 -21.50 -0.49
C THR A 546 -6.25 -22.26 -0.74
N GLN A 547 -6.11 -23.44 -0.12
CA GLN A 547 -4.93 -24.32 -0.23
C GLN A 547 -3.63 -23.64 0.20
N ALA A 548 -3.71 -22.69 1.14
CA ALA A 548 -2.54 -21.95 1.63
C ALA A 548 -1.55 -22.86 2.35
N GLY A 549 -0.27 -22.62 2.08
CA GLY A 549 0.85 -23.38 2.64
C GLY A 549 1.29 -24.57 1.79
N LEU A 550 0.69 -24.80 0.62
CA LEU A 550 1.22 -25.74 -0.38
C LEU A 550 2.35 -25.10 -1.20
N THR A 551 2.29 -23.82 -1.42
CA THR A 551 3.33 -23.12 -2.16
C THR A 551 4.48 -22.76 -1.24
N LEU A 552 5.70 -22.92 -1.76
CA LEU A 552 6.93 -22.55 -1.07
C LEU A 552 7.29 -21.06 -1.31
N VAL A 553 6.33 -20.29 -1.80
CA VAL A 553 6.48 -18.85 -2.14
C VAL A 553 6.33 -17.97 -0.90
N SER A 554 6.94 -16.80 -0.93
CA SER A 554 6.84 -15.79 0.14
C SER A 554 5.39 -15.38 0.41
N THR A 555 5.05 -15.12 1.68
CA THR A 555 3.74 -14.60 2.12
C THR A 555 3.52 -13.12 1.79
N SER A 556 4.46 -12.46 1.11
CA SER A 556 4.36 -11.03 0.78
C SER A 556 3.10 -10.65 -0.01
N TRP A 557 2.54 -11.59 -0.78
CA TRP A 557 1.31 -11.38 -1.53
C TRP A 557 0.08 -11.11 -0.64
N ILE A 558 0.06 -11.61 0.60
CA ILE A 558 -1.04 -11.40 1.55
C ILE A 558 -1.27 -9.91 1.80
N LYS A 559 -0.18 -9.13 1.90
CA LYS A 559 -0.26 -7.67 2.08
C LYS A 559 -0.52 -6.91 0.79
N ALA A 560 -0.19 -7.51 -0.35
CA ALA A 560 -0.39 -6.88 -1.67
C ALA A 560 -1.84 -6.97 -2.16
N LEU A 561 -2.58 -7.98 -1.69
CA LEU A 561 -3.95 -8.27 -2.08
C LEU A 561 -4.89 -8.05 -0.88
N ASN A 562 -6.05 -7.43 -1.13
CA ASN A 562 -7.09 -7.28 -0.13
C ASN A 562 -7.94 -8.56 -0.09
N VAL A 563 -7.51 -9.54 0.72
CA VAL A 563 -8.13 -10.85 0.89
C VAL A 563 -8.73 -10.92 2.29
N GLU A 564 -9.97 -11.41 2.42
CA GLU A 564 -10.62 -11.56 3.72
C GLU A 564 -10.22 -12.85 4.43
N LEU A 565 -10.13 -13.96 3.69
CA LEU A 565 -9.86 -15.28 4.26
C LEU A 565 -8.65 -15.93 3.62
N LEU A 566 -7.81 -16.54 4.45
CA LEU A 566 -6.74 -17.44 4.07
C LEU A 566 -7.08 -18.83 4.59
N LYS A 567 -7.45 -19.77 3.72
CA LYS A 567 -7.80 -21.13 4.09
C LYS A 567 -6.57 -22.05 3.98
N LEU A 568 -6.14 -22.60 5.10
CA LEU A 568 -5.00 -23.52 5.18
C LEU A 568 -5.31 -24.84 4.46
N HIS A 569 -4.31 -25.40 3.79
CA HIS A 569 -4.42 -26.72 3.19
C HIS A 569 -4.56 -27.81 4.28
N PRO A 570 -5.37 -28.88 4.05
CA PRO A 570 -5.58 -29.95 5.02
C PRO A 570 -4.29 -30.62 5.53
N SER A 571 -3.23 -30.69 4.73
CA SER A 571 -1.95 -31.28 5.15
C SER A 571 -1.26 -30.54 6.30
N LEU A 572 -1.49 -29.23 6.44
CA LEU A 572 -0.99 -28.45 7.57
C LEU A 572 -1.83 -28.65 8.84
N VAL A 573 -3.08 -29.01 8.67
CA VAL A 573 -4.06 -29.17 9.74
C VAL A 573 -4.01 -30.57 10.34
N ARG A 574 -3.74 -31.58 9.50
CA ARG A 574 -3.75 -32.98 9.86
C ARG A 574 -2.74 -33.31 10.96
N ASN A 575 -3.24 -33.87 12.09
CA ASN A 575 -2.44 -34.23 13.26
C ASN A 575 -1.52 -33.11 13.75
N ILE A 576 -1.95 -31.86 13.62
CA ILE A 576 -1.14 -30.68 13.96
C ILE A 576 -0.70 -30.68 15.42
N GLU A 577 -1.47 -31.30 16.32
CA GLU A 577 -1.13 -31.44 17.73
C GLU A 577 0.18 -32.24 17.96
N LYS A 578 0.56 -33.08 16.99
CA LYS A 578 1.79 -33.93 17.04
C LYS A 578 2.91 -33.37 16.15
N ARG A 579 2.64 -32.37 15.30
CA ARG A 579 3.57 -31.90 14.26
C ARG A 579 4.00 -30.45 14.56
N THR A 580 5.12 -30.32 15.25
CA THR A 580 5.66 -29.01 15.66
C THR A 580 5.98 -28.12 14.45
N GLU A 581 6.47 -28.70 13.36
CA GLU A 581 6.79 -28.03 12.10
C GLU A 581 5.55 -27.38 11.48
N ASN A 582 4.42 -28.11 11.44
CA ASN A 582 3.15 -27.57 10.96
C ASN A 582 2.62 -26.47 11.89
N GLN A 583 2.77 -26.61 13.21
CA GLN A 583 2.39 -25.58 14.17
C GLN A 583 3.17 -24.27 13.93
N LEU A 584 4.46 -24.35 13.68
CA LEU A 584 5.31 -23.19 13.38
C LEU A 584 4.91 -22.54 12.06
N LEU A 585 4.65 -23.34 11.01
CA LEU A 585 4.23 -22.83 9.71
C LEU A 585 2.86 -22.15 9.77
N VAL A 586 1.89 -22.76 10.46
CA VAL A 586 0.56 -22.15 10.68
C VAL A 586 0.68 -20.85 11.47
N GLN A 587 1.49 -20.84 12.52
CA GLN A 587 1.73 -19.60 13.30
C GLN A 587 2.36 -18.51 12.44
N SER A 588 3.35 -18.83 11.59
CA SER A 588 3.97 -17.89 10.65
C SER A 588 2.94 -17.31 9.67
N LEU A 589 2.02 -18.14 9.15
CA LEU A 589 0.95 -17.68 8.26
C LEU A 589 -0.04 -16.75 8.98
N VAL A 590 -0.44 -17.08 10.21
CA VAL A 590 -1.31 -16.23 11.05
C VAL A 590 -0.63 -14.89 11.32
N GLU A 591 0.64 -14.90 11.68
CA GLU A 591 1.40 -13.68 11.91
C GLU A 591 1.60 -12.86 10.62
N ALA A 592 1.75 -13.50 9.45
CA ALA A 592 1.83 -12.79 8.17
C ALA A 592 0.54 -12.01 7.85
N CYS A 593 -0.60 -12.50 8.32
CA CYS A 593 -1.90 -11.83 8.21
C CYS A 593 -2.07 -10.71 9.25
N ALA A 594 -1.24 -10.63 10.30
CA ALA A 594 -1.36 -9.59 11.32
C ALA A 594 -1.24 -8.18 10.73
N GLY A 595 -2.16 -7.28 11.13
CA GLY A 595 -2.24 -5.92 10.58
C GLY A 595 -2.90 -5.83 9.19
N THR A 596 -3.45 -6.95 8.69
CA THR A 596 -4.31 -7.00 7.49
C THR A 596 -5.73 -7.41 7.88
N PRO A 597 -6.74 -7.20 7.03
CA PRO A 597 -8.09 -7.71 7.30
C PRO A 597 -8.22 -9.23 7.16
N THR A 598 -7.16 -9.92 6.72
CA THR A 598 -7.17 -11.35 6.39
C THR A 598 -7.25 -12.21 7.65
N GLN A 599 -8.25 -13.08 7.72
CA GLN A 599 -8.41 -14.08 8.77
C GLN A 599 -7.97 -15.46 8.28
N VAL A 600 -7.27 -16.21 9.12
CA VAL A 600 -6.82 -17.56 8.79
C VAL A 600 -7.85 -18.58 9.22
N TYR A 601 -8.28 -19.44 8.29
CA TYR A 601 -9.21 -20.54 8.49
C TYR A 601 -8.53 -21.89 8.20
N ALA A 602 -8.80 -22.89 9.01
CA ALA A 602 -8.26 -24.23 8.78
C ALA A 602 -9.26 -25.07 7.99
N THR A 603 -8.80 -25.81 6.97
CA THR A 603 -9.63 -26.78 6.26
C THR A 603 -9.24 -28.21 6.59
N GLY A 604 -10.22 -29.14 6.55
CA GLY A 604 -9.98 -30.54 6.81
C GLY A 604 -9.80 -30.90 8.29
N VAL A 605 -10.31 -30.09 9.22
CA VAL A 605 -10.29 -30.40 10.66
C VAL A 605 -11.12 -31.65 10.95
N ARG A 606 -10.53 -32.64 11.61
CA ARG A 606 -11.17 -33.94 11.92
C ARG A 606 -11.34 -34.21 13.40
N SER A 607 -10.49 -33.63 14.24
CA SER A 607 -10.47 -33.92 15.67
C SER A 607 -10.52 -32.66 16.52
N ARG A 608 -10.97 -32.84 17.76
CA ARG A 608 -10.95 -31.78 18.78
C ARG A 608 -9.51 -31.33 19.11
N GLY A 609 -8.54 -32.25 19.08
CA GLY A 609 -7.13 -31.96 19.33
C GLY A 609 -6.55 -31.03 18.27
N GLU A 610 -6.83 -31.31 16.98
CA GLU A 610 -6.45 -30.43 15.86
C GLU A 610 -7.06 -29.04 16.05
N TRP A 611 -8.36 -28.95 16.31
CA TRP A 611 -9.06 -27.68 16.49
C TRP A 611 -8.50 -26.85 17.67
N GLN A 612 -8.28 -27.46 18.81
CA GLN A 612 -7.71 -26.77 19.98
C GLN A 612 -6.30 -26.26 19.72
N THR A 613 -5.48 -27.02 18.99
CA THR A 613 -4.13 -26.60 18.64
C THR A 613 -4.14 -25.42 17.66
N LEU A 614 -4.98 -25.49 16.63
CA LEU A 614 -5.16 -24.42 15.65
C LEU A 614 -5.62 -23.12 16.30
N THR A 615 -6.61 -23.18 17.18
CA THR A 615 -7.12 -21.99 17.89
C THR A 615 -6.07 -21.36 18.80
N LYS A 616 -5.25 -22.17 19.48
CA LYS A 616 -4.08 -21.69 20.26
C LYS A 616 -3.05 -20.99 19.39
N ARG A 617 -2.88 -21.40 18.12
CA ARG A 617 -1.96 -20.78 17.15
C ARG A 617 -2.55 -19.57 16.43
N GLY A 618 -3.77 -19.12 16.78
CA GLY A 618 -4.36 -17.90 16.28
C GLY A 618 -5.31 -18.05 15.09
N VAL A 619 -5.62 -19.29 14.66
CA VAL A 619 -6.58 -19.55 13.57
C VAL A 619 -7.96 -19.07 13.99
N ALA A 620 -8.66 -18.32 13.11
CA ALA A 620 -9.91 -17.63 13.41
C ALA A 620 -11.16 -18.49 13.20
N GLY A 621 -11.08 -19.51 12.36
CA GLY A 621 -12.19 -20.40 12.07
C GLY A 621 -11.74 -21.71 11.43
N GLY A 622 -12.67 -22.62 11.23
CA GLY A 622 -12.35 -23.94 10.69
C GLY A 622 -13.48 -24.56 9.88
N GLN A 623 -13.10 -25.51 9.05
CA GLN A 623 -13.98 -26.32 8.23
C GLN A 623 -13.48 -27.76 8.23
N GLY A 624 -14.37 -28.72 8.30
CA GLY A 624 -13.98 -30.14 8.31
C GLY A 624 -15.04 -31.02 8.94
N ASP A 625 -14.83 -32.33 8.90
CA ASP A 625 -15.78 -33.31 9.41
C ASP A 625 -15.94 -33.28 10.93
N PHE A 626 -15.02 -32.63 11.64
CA PHE A 626 -15.20 -32.31 13.05
C PHE A 626 -16.44 -31.44 13.31
N PHE A 627 -16.77 -30.52 12.40
CA PHE A 627 -17.94 -29.68 12.50
C PHE A 627 -19.13 -30.29 11.73
N ALA A 628 -18.95 -30.54 10.44
CA ALA A 628 -19.93 -31.16 9.57
C ALA A 628 -19.29 -31.73 8.31
N SER A 629 -19.79 -32.86 7.84
CA SER A 629 -19.48 -33.40 6.51
C SER A 629 -20.14 -32.59 5.40
N SER A 630 -19.64 -32.73 4.17
CA SER A 630 -20.27 -32.13 3.00
C SER A 630 -21.65 -32.73 2.75
N GLN A 631 -22.63 -31.90 2.45
CA GLN A 631 -24.03 -32.33 2.21
C GLN A 631 -24.50 -31.83 0.85
N LEU A 632 -25.30 -32.67 0.17
CA LEU A 632 -25.95 -32.26 -1.08
C LEU A 632 -26.75 -30.98 -0.84
N LEU A 633 -26.58 -30.01 -1.75
CA LEU A 633 -27.27 -28.74 -1.64
C LEU A 633 -28.78 -28.89 -1.76
N ASP A 634 -29.51 -28.34 -0.79
CA ASP A 634 -30.96 -28.17 -0.79
C ASP A 634 -31.28 -26.66 -0.83
N THR A 635 -32.31 -26.28 -1.57
CA THR A 635 -32.76 -24.88 -1.60
C THR A 635 -33.31 -24.41 -0.25
N ASN A 636 -33.74 -25.31 0.62
CA ASN A 636 -34.20 -25.01 1.96
C ASN A 636 -33.01 -24.95 2.95
N VAL A 637 -32.47 -23.75 3.18
CA VAL A 637 -31.37 -23.54 4.11
C VAL A 637 -31.66 -23.94 5.55
N LYS A 638 -32.95 -23.96 5.97
CA LYS A 638 -33.36 -24.33 7.34
C LYS A 638 -33.04 -25.78 7.70
N LYS A 639 -32.73 -26.63 6.71
CA LYS A 639 -32.25 -28.00 6.94
C LYS A 639 -30.83 -28.07 7.50
N TYR A 640 -30.08 -26.97 7.46
CA TYR A 640 -28.69 -26.94 7.89
C TYR A 640 -28.54 -26.18 9.20
N SER A 641 -27.69 -26.69 10.09
CA SER A 641 -27.41 -26.05 11.35
C SER A 641 -26.67 -24.71 11.14
N GLN A 642 -26.99 -23.72 11.95
CA GLN A 642 -26.33 -22.40 11.99
C GLN A 642 -25.23 -22.34 13.04
N ARG A 643 -25.15 -23.34 13.90
CA ARG A 643 -24.19 -23.43 14.99
C ARG A 643 -23.69 -24.84 15.20
N TYR A 644 -22.41 -24.98 15.42
CA TYR A 644 -21.75 -26.26 15.64
C TYR A 644 -20.99 -26.23 16.99
N SER A 645 -20.85 -27.36 17.61
CA SER A 645 -20.01 -27.52 18.81
C SER A 645 -18.54 -27.40 18.44
N VAL A 646 -17.76 -26.64 19.20
CA VAL A 646 -16.36 -26.32 18.97
C VAL A 646 -15.49 -26.76 20.16
#